data_85d08cd552927c42129065a55a44a994
#
_entry.id   85d08cd552927c42129065a55a44a994
#
_cell.length_a   1.000
_cell.length_b   1.000
_cell.length_c   1.000
_cell.angle_alpha   90.00
_cell.angle_beta   90.00
_cell.angle_gamma   90.00
#
_symmetry.space_group_name_H-M   'P 1'
#
loop_
_entity.id
_entity.type
_entity.pdbx_description
1 polymer ?
#
loop_
_entity_poly.entity_id
_entity_poly.type
_entity_poly.pdbx_seq_one_letter_code
_entity_poly.pdbx_strand_id
1 'polypeptide(L)'
;MKALSKIWAGALLGALLLSPALALAHGAVSHVPGNEDFGAVVGRYQFLIENKEEIVRMDGPLFLVLRVIDLDKGAPLAGARVLAAPRIPQGFRELPPPDGDKPAASTHDSHPGGSHASPPPGSFLKWGPDGRPDLRGFQAAPEGTEAGHYLVSFQPSLIGPHLLQVALLLPGKGEEPEVLLTQLPFQVRAPAGLNLRLWFSLGAALLSFVLAGYALRVRYLRPPLETAPFNLLDLPWLSRMMRSPWWQPVLQAPFLLGFALIIWLGLVDTPESSRNLSTLLMWTLWWAGVIFTFVLAGRFWCVMCPIGAAAEWTSRLSGAERQLPRRLRTLWPATALFFLLTWADGYWGIVRSPYVTAWILAAFFAAAIAMGALFARRTFCRYVCPIGGVIGLYSMIAPVELRPKSLEVCRGDADKFCYTGCEQGRGCPMFEFPQKMDSNAYCFYCGECLKTCARENLALRFRAAGKDLWTMASRRLDEAFLAVAMVAVAGMAAGHMVAPWHGWMEALTSWLPWAGLKDHALADKLTYTAVFWASAVLVPLIVYGAGSLAWRLTGRPEKTSPYKLFVRFGYAFVPLGLAMHLAHNLPHLFLEGPLAVPVFQKTVNLFTPWFIGAPDYNPSPWLEVPVLQLLQTLVLLAALLYSLYAACRLSFAQWGARTFSLRGPWPYLALILLITLANLYLLNLPMGGRHG
;
A
#
# COMPACT_ATOMS: atom_id res chain seq x y z
N MET A 1 15.93 39.90 4.33
CA MET A 1 14.61 39.63 4.88
C MET A 1 13.52 39.49 3.80
N LYS A 2 13.36 40.41 2.82
CA LYS A 2 12.33 40.29 1.73
C LYS A 2 12.49 39.07 0.82
N ALA A 3 13.69 38.51 0.63
CA ALA A 3 13.89 37.29 -0.14
C ALA A 3 13.51 36.01 0.63
N LEU A 4 13.73 36.00 1.95
CA LEU A 4 13.31 34.88 2.81
C LEU A 4 11.79 34.78 2.91
N SER A 5 11.06 35.91 2.97
CA SER A 5 9.59 35.89 3.02
C SER A 5 8.97 35.32 1.74
N LYS A 6 9.58 35.56 0.56
CA LYS A 6 9.10 34.98 -0.72
C LYS A 6 9.40 33.48 -0.83
N ILE A 7 10.52 33.01 -0.26
CA ILE A 7 10.87 31.58 -0.22
C ILE A 7 9.96 30.84 0.76
N TRP A 8 9.66 31.46 1.91
CA TRP A 8 8.72 30.92 2.88
C TRP A 8 7.28 30.91 2.38
N ALA A 9 6.85 31.93 1.63
CA ALA A 9 5.54 31.94 0.98
C ALA A 9 5.43 30.82 -0.07
N GLY A 10 6.49 30.56 -0.85
CA GLY A 10 6.51 29.45 -1.81
C GLY A 10 6.55 28.06 -1.15
N ALA A 11 7.30 27.92 -0.04
CA ALA A 11 7.36 26.66 0.72
C ALA A 11 6.05 26.44 1.50
N LEU A 12 5.42 27.51 2.01
CA LEU A 12 4.11 27.43 2.66
C LEU A 12 3.01 27.12 1.62
N LEU A 13 3.08 27.71 0.43
CA LEU A 13 2.15 27.40 -0.67
C LEU A 13 2.32 25.95 -1.15
N GLY A 14 3.56 25.45 -1.22
CA GLY A 14 3.85 24.03 -1.49
C GLY A 14 3.35 23.10 -0.37
N ALA A 15 3.53 23.49 0.89
CA ALA A 15 2.99 22.75 2.03
C ALA A 15 1.46 22.84 2.13
N LEU A 16 0.86 23.96 1.70
CA LEU A 16 -0.59 24.16 1.60
C LEU A 16 -1.19 23.38 0.43
N LEU A 17 -0.46 23.20 -0.67
CA LEU A 17 -0.86 22.31 -1.78
C LEU A 17 -0.69 20.82 -1.43
N LEU A 18 0.15 20.48 -0.46
CA LEU A 18 0.32 19.14 0.09
C LEU A 18 -0.55 18.88 1.33
N SER A 19 -1.16 19.92 1.89
CA SER A 19 -2.04 19.84 3.04
C SER A 19 -3.50 19.99 2.58
N PRO A 20 -4.31 18.95 2.70
CA PRO A 20 -5.74 19.03 2.43
C PRO A 20 -6.52 19.91 3.44
N ALA A 21 -5.83 20.60 4.34
CA ALA A 21 -6.43 21.39 5.41
C ALA A 21 -7.16 22.66 4.97
N LEU A 22 -7.17 23.02 3.69
CA LEU A 22 -7.83 24.24 3.18
C LEU A 22 -9.16 24.00 2.47
N ALA A 23 -9.67 22.80 2.44
CA ALA A 23 -11.03 22.53 1.98
C ALA A 23 -12.04 22.63 3.13
N LEU A 24 -12.14 23.81 3.76
CA LEU A 24 -13.34 24.26 4.43
C LEU A 24 -14.30 24.76 3.34
N ALA A 25 -14.94 23.86 2.65
CA ALA A 25 -16.06 24.21 1.80
C ALA A 25 -17.19 23.23 2.09
N HIS A 26 -18.26 23.74 2.61
CA HIS A 26 -19.56 23.10 2.54
C HIS A 26 -19.88 22.89 1.06
N GLY A 27 -19.77 21.65 0.59
CA GLY A 27 -19.95 21.30 -0.80
C GLY A 27 -21.26 20.57 -1.01
N ALA A 28 -21.92 20.90 -2.08
CA ALA A 28 -23.05 20.18 -2.61
C ALA A 28 -22.63 18.74 -3.00
N VAL A 29 -23.53 17.80 -2.74
CA VAL A 29 -23.39 16.40 -3.14
C VAL A 29 -23.47 16.34 -4.67
N SER A 30 -22.40 15.94 -5.34
CA SER A 30 -22.45 15.62 -6.76
C SER A 30 -22.56 14.11 -6.94
N HIS A 31 -23.51 13.67 -7.73
CA HIS A 31 -23.67 12.29 -8.14
C HIS A 31 -22.47 11.86 -8.97
N VAL A 32 -21.66 10.92 -8.47
CA VAL A 32 -20.67 10.21 -9.27
C VAL A 32 -21.28 8.89 -9.72
N PRO A 33 -21.54 8.69 -11.03
CA PRO A 33 -21.91 7.39 -11.55
C PRO A 33 -20.70 6.48 -11.43
N GLY A 34 -20.82 5.37 -10.68
CA GLY A 34 -19.79 4.35 -10.56
C GLY A 34 -19.48 3.83 -9.17
N ASN A 35 -20.15 4.34 -8.12
CA ASN A 35 -20.01 3.80 -6.76
C ASN A 35 -21.16 2.81 -6.46
N GLU A 36 -21.35 1.84 -7.36
CA GLU A 36 -22.44 0.84 -7.28
C GLU A 36 -22.21 -0.28 -6.25
N ASP A 37 -21.09 -0.26 -5.51
CA ASP A 37 -20.63 -1.41 -4.73
C ASP A 37 -21.27 -1.58 -3.34
N PHE A 38 -22.31 -0.83 -3.00
CA PHE A 38 -22.99 -0.98 -1.71
C PHE A 38 -24.51 -1.10 -1.83
N GLY A 39 -24.96 -1.56 -2.95
CA GLY A 39 -26.33 -1.90 -3.18
C GLY A 39 -26.56 -3.40 -3.02
N ALA A 40 -27.73 -3.80 -2.58
CA ALA A 40 -28.21 -5.16 -2.66
C ALA A 40 -29.19 -5.27 -3.83
N VAL A 41 -29.08 -6.36 -4.60
CA VAL A 41 -30.05 -6.69 -5.64
C VAL A 41 -30.89 -7.88 -5.15
N VAL A 42 -32.21 -7.71 -5.12
CA VAL A 42 -33.15 -8.79 -4.75
C VAL A 42 -34.24 -8.87 -5.84
N GLY A 43 -34.25 -9.97 -6.56
CA GLY A 43 -35.07 -10.10 -7.75
C GLY A 43 -34.68 -9.06 -8.80
N ARG A 44 -35.65 -8.26 -9.22
CA ARG A 44 -35.43 -7.16 -10.19
C ARG A 44 -35.19 -5.79 -9.55
N TYR A 45 -35.08 -5.72 -8.23
CA TYR A 45 -34.92 -4.44 -7.53
C TYR A 45 -33.53 -4.27 -6.96
N GLN A 46 -32.95 -3.11 -7.19
CA GLN A 46 -31.68 -2.68 -6.61
C GLN A 46 -31.93 -1.67 -5.49
N PHE A 47 -31.25 -1.88 -4.37
CA PHE A 47 -31.32 -1.02 -3.18
C PHE A 47 -29.97 -0.37 -2.96
N LEU A 48 -29.94 0.95 -2.83
CA LEU A 48 -28.72 1.74 -2.63
C LEU A 48 -28.91 2.71 -1.45
N ILE A 49 -27.87 2.88 -0.62
CA ILE A 49 -27.84 3.98 0.35
C ILE A 49 -27.02 5.11 -0.28
N GLU A 50 -27.62 6.24 -0.61
CA GLU A 50 -26.95 7.32 -1.34
C GLU A 50 -26.08 8.21 -0.47
N ASN A 51 -26.52 8.52 0.76
CA ASN A 51 -25.83 9.50 1.61
C ASN A 51 -24.85 8.85 2.62
N LYS A 52 -24.16 7.82 2.26
CA LYS A 52 -23.24 7.06 3.14
C LYS A 52 -22.14 7.89 3.77
N GLU A 53 -21.64 8.87 3.05
CA GLU A 53 -20.51 9.71 3.49
C GLU A 53 -20.92 10.76 4.51
N GLU A 54 -22.20 11.16 4.53
CA GLU A 54 -22.76 12.14 5.48
C GLU A 54 -23.18 11.52 6.81
N ILE A 55 -23.13 10.19 6.96
CA ILE A 55 -23.63 9.49 8.13
C ILE A 55 -22.66 9.63 9.28
N VAL A 56 -22.60 10.81 9.84
CA VAL A 56 -21.75 11.05 11.01
C VAL A 56 -22.36 12.10 11.92
N ARG A 57 -23.13 11.71 12.92
CA ARG A 57 -23.29 12.47 14.19
C ARG A 57 -24.15 11.69 15.17
N MET A 58 -23.62 11.44 16.36
CA MET A 58 -24.40 10.88 17.48
C MET A 58 -25.28 11.92 18.21
N ASP A 59 -25.26 13.18 17.81
CA ASP A 59 -25.90 14.29 18.55
C ASP A 59 -27.36 14.52 18.12
N GLY A 60 -27.89 13.67 17.22
CA GLY A 60 -29.26 13.81 16.72
C GLY A 60 -29.72 12.62 15.91
N PRO A 61 -30.96 12.65 15.41
CA PRO A 61 -31.47 11.60 14.53
C PRO A 61 -30.65 11.57 13.24
N LEU A 62 -30.26 10.36 12.85
CA LEU A 62 -29.55 10.11 11.62
C LEU A 62 -30.55 9.85 10.50
N PHE A 63 -30.29 10.44 9.33
CA PHE A 63 -31.13 10.26 8.16
C PHE A 63 -30.36 9.49 7.08
N LEU A 64 -30.89 8.32 6.66
CA LEU A 64 -30.39 7.56 5.53
C LEU A 64 -31.32 7.76 4.34
N VAL A 65 -30.75 8.08 3.20
CA VAL A 65 -31.49 8.11 1.93
C VAL A 65 -31.29 6.77 1.23
N LEU A 66 -32.38 5.99 1.18
CA LEU A 66 -32.43 4.72 0.50
C LEU A 66 -33.06 4.90 -0.88
N ARG A 67 -32.32 4.59 -1.94
CA ARG A 67 -32.83 4.57 -3.31
C ARG A 67 -33.17 3.16 -3.72
N VAL A 68 -34.36 3.00 -4.30
CA VAL A 68 -34.84 1.72 -4.84
C VAL A 68 -35.06 1.87 -6.35
N ILE A 69 -34.39 1.02 -7.14
CA ILE A 69 -34.46 1.03 -8.60
C ILE A 69 -35.06 -0.28 -9.11
N ASP A 70 -36.03 -0.19 -10.02
CA ASP A 70 -36.55 -1.32 -10.77
C ASP A 70 -35.64 -1.56 -12.00
N LEU A 71 -34.84 -2.62 -11.99
CA LEU A 71 -33.86 -2.90 -13.02
C LEU A 71 -34.49 -3.25 -14.37
N ASP A 72 -35.69 -3.81 -14.38
CA ASP A 72 -36.41 -4.12 -15.64
C ASP A 72 -36.86 -2.83 -16.35
N LYS A 73 -37.15 -1.78 -15.58
CA LYS A 73 -37.58 -0.49 -16.12
C LYS A 73 -36.42 0.51 -16.23
N GLY A 74 -35.28 0.25 -15.56
CA GLY A 74 -34.16 1.16 -15.47
C GLY A 74 -34.50 2.50 -14.76
N ALA A 75 -35.55 2.49 -13.93
CA ALA A 75 -36.09 3.70 -13.31
C ALA A 75 -36.30 3.55 -11.80
N PRO A 76 -36.22 4.65 -11.03
CA PRO A 76 -36.52 4.65 -9.60
C PRO A 76 -37.95 4.11 -9.33
N LEU A 77 -38.11 3.30 -8.28
CA LEU A 77 -39.38 2.73 -7.88
C LEU A 77 -40.11 3.73 -6.98
N ALA A 78 -41.05 4.47 -7.55
CA ALA A 78 -41.88 5.43 -6.82
C ALA A 78 -43.12 4.79 -6.23
N GLY A 79 -43.67 5.32 -5.14
CA GLY A 79 -44.91 4.92 -4.52
C GLY A 79 -44.91 3.53 -3.87
N ALA A 80 -43.77 2.90 -3.70
CA ALA A 80 -43.68 1.62 -3.04
C ALA A 80 -43.71 1.77 -1.51
N ARG A 81 -44.22 0.75 -0.82
CA ARG A 81 -44.18 0.72 0.65
C ARG A 81 -42.86 0.10 1.11
N VAL A 82 -41.96 0.93 1.62
CA VAL A 82 -40.66 0.52 2.13
C VAL A 82 -40.67 0.59 3.65
N LEU A 83 -40.25 -0.49 4.29
CA LEU A 83 -40.01 -0.56 5.74
C LEU A 83 -38.52 -0.77 5.97
N ALA A 84 -37.94 -0.12 6.98
CA ALA A 84 -36.53 -0.26 7.30
C ALA A 84 -36.29 -0.39 8.81
N ALA A 85 -35.28 -1.14 9.20
CA ALA A 85 -34.84 -1.30 10.58
C ALA A 85 -33.31 -1.32 10.64
N PRO A 86 -32.67 -0.34 11.30
CA PRO A 86 -31.25 -0.40 11.58
C PRO A 86 -30.97 -1.45 12.66
N ARG A 87 -29.93 -2.26 12.46
CA ARG A 87 -29.48 -3.30 13.39
C ARG A 87 -27.98 -3.22 13.59
N ILE A 88 -27.52 -3.67 14.75
CA ILE A 88 -26.10 -3.83 15.06
C ILE A 88 -25.72 -5.27 14.74
N PRO A 89 -24.62 -5.54 13.99
CA PRO A 89 -24.16 -6.90 13.73
C PRO A 89 -23.88 -7.67 15.02
N GLN A 90 -24.30 -8.94 15.11
CA GLN A 90 -23.98 -9.79 16.27
C GLN A 90 -22.46 -10.01 16.34
N GLY A 91 -21.90 -9.82 17.55
CA GLY A 91 -20.45 -9.90 17.79
C GLY A 91 -19.88 -8.64 18.44
N PHE A 92 -20.59 -7.51 18.38
CA PHE A 92 -20.30 -6.35 19.22
C PHE A 92 -20.96 -6.55 20.59
N ARG A 93 -20.15 -6.62 21.66
CA ARG A 93 -20.69 -6.63 23.02
C ARG A 93 -21.43 -5.32 23.26
N GLU A 94 -22.73 -5.40 23.45
CA GLU A 94 -23.50 -4.33 24.11
C GLU A 94 -22.90 -4.13 25.48
N LEU A 95 -22.61 -2.90 25.83
CA LEU A 95 -22.41 -2.52 27.23
C LEU A 95 -23.71 -2.84 27.97
N PRO A 96 -23.69 -3.52 29.13
CA PRO A 96 -24.89 -3.83 29.86
C PRO A 96 -25.64 -2.53 30.15
N PRO A 97 -26.99 -2.54 30.03
CA PRO A 97 -27.79 -1.40 30.45
C PRO A 97 -27.60 -1.17 31.95
N PRO A 98 -27.65 0.05 32.44
CA PRO A 98 -27.62 0.32 33.86
C PRO A 98 -28.79 -0.38 34.52
N ASP A 99 -28.49 -1.14 35.57
CA ASP A 99 -29.32 -2.03 36.36
C ASP A 99 -30.84 -1.84 36.29
N GLY A 100 -31.57 -2.88 35.90
CA GLY A 100 -33.00 -3.00 36.01
C GLY A 100 -33.60 -4.06 35.12
N ASP A 101 -33.98 -5.18 35.74
CA ASP A 101 -34.86 -6.25 35.25
C ASP A 101 -34.29 -7.32 34.29
N LYS A 102 -34.03 -8.48 34.88
CA LYS A 102 -33.86 -9.79 34.22
C LYS A 102 -35.21 -10.38 33.82
N PRO A 103 -35.35 -10.91 32.61
CA PRO A 103 -36.25 -12.02 32.38
C PRO A 103 -35.49 -13.34 32.15
N ALA A 104 -36.12 -14.37 32.66
CA ALA A 104 -35.64 -15.73 32.82
C ALA A 104 -35.47 -16.49 31.49
N ALA A 105 -34.57 -17.46 31.54
CA ALA A 105 -34.36 -18.50 30.53
C ALA A 105 -35.60 -19.38 30.35
N SER A 106 -35.84 -19.82 29.09
CA SER A 106 -36.68 -20.98 28.79
C SER A 106 -36.03 -21.86 27.71
N THR A 107 -35.96 -23.12 28.11
CA THR A 107 -35.45 -24.30 27.42
C THR A 107 -36.39 -24.84 26.33
N HIS A 108 -35.79 -25.49 25.34
CA HIS A 108 -36.26 -26.63 24.52
C HIS A 108 -37.73 -26.73 24.05
N ASP A 109 -37.94 -26.97 22.76
CA ASP A 109 -38.37 -28.29 22.26
C ASP A 109 -38.36 -28.38 20.75
N SER A 110 -38.04 -29.60 20.30
CA SER A 110 -37.99 -30.11 18.95
C SER A 110 -39.34 -30.57 18.42
N HIS A 111 -39.72 -30.30 17.17
CA HIS A 111 -40.53 -31.21 16.34
C HIS A 111 -40.39 -30.96 14.84
N PRO A 112 -40.63 -32.00 14.00
CA PRO A 112 -40.14 -32.07 12.62
C PRO A 112 -41.25 -31.81 11.58
N GLY A 113 -40.82 -31.41 10.40
CA GLY A 113 -41.57 -31.61 9.14
C GLY A 113 -42.18 -30.37 8.53
N GLY A 114 -41.47 -29.81 7.55
CA GLY A 114 -42.00 -28.83 6.61
C GLY A 114 -40.84 -28.30 5.79
N SER A 115 -40.83 -28.58 4.50
CA SER A 115 -39.84 -28.10 3.54
C SER A 115 -39.96 -26.57 3.38
N HIS A 116 -39.36 -25.83 4.27
CA HIS A 116 -39.15 -24.38 4.15
C HIS A 116 -37.70 -24.14 3.82
N ALA A 117 -37.43 -23.40 2.76
CA ALA A 117 -36.09 -22.96 2.41
C ALA A 117 -35.43 -22.26 3.62
N SER A 118 -34.36 -22.84 4.10
CA SER A 118 -33.57 -22.25 5.18
C SER A 118 -33.07 -20.88 4.74
N PRO A 119 -33.17 -19.83 5.59
CA PRO A 119 -32.59 -18.53 5.27
C PRO A 119 -31.08 -18.66 5.06
N PRO A 120 -30.48 -17.85 4.19
CA PRO A 120 -29.04 -17.88 3.99
C PRO A 120 -28.32 -17.66 5.32
N PRO A 121 -27.19 -18.35 5.59
CA PRO A 121 -26.43 -18.22 6.83
C PRO A 121 -25.99 -16.75 7.00
N GLY A 122 -26.33 -16.17 8.15
CA GLY A 122 -26.05 -14.76 8.47
C GLY A 122 -27.25 -13.82 8.44
N SER A 123 -28.46 -14.28 8.08
CA SER A 123 -29.67 -13.45 8.15
C SER A 123 -30.18 -13.34 9.58
N PHE A 124 -30.12 -12.15 10.15
CA PHE A 124 -30.67 -11.81 11.48
C PHE A 124 -32.19 -11.62 11.49
N LEU A 125 -32.86 -12.00 10.41
CA LEU A 125 -34.32 -11.94 10.30
C LEU A 125 -34.93 -13.08 11.08
N LYS A 126 -35.76 -12.72 12.06
CA LYS A 126 -36.62 -13.69 12.72
C LYS A 126 -37.77 -14.02 11.78
N TRP A 127 -38.03 -15.31 11.63
CA TRP A 127 -39.19 -15.81 10.89
C TRP A 127 -40.25 -16.22 11.89
N GLY A 128 -41.48 -15.82 11.65
CA GLY A 128 -42.62 -16.24 12.45
C GLY A 128 -42.90 -17.73 12.26
N PRO A 129 -43.68 -18.34 13.18
CA PRO A 129 -44.07 -19.75 13.08
C PRO A 129 -44.92 -20.08 11.84
N ASP A 130 -45.44 -19.06 11.17
CA ASP A 130 -46.17 -19.08 9.93
C ASP A 130 -45.31 -19.03 8.66
N GLY A 131 -44.00 -19.06 8.83
CA GLY A 131 -43.04 -18.96 7.71
C GLY A 131 -42.92 -17.55 7.10
N ARG A 132 -43.43 -16.52 7.78
CA ARG A 132 -43.36 -15.12 7.33
C ARG A 132 -42.27 -14.39 8.06
N PRO A 133 -41.63 -13.35 7.43
CA PRO A 133 -40.64 -12.54 8.11
C PRO A 133 -41.27 -11.71 9.23
N ASP A 134 -40.65 -11.73 10.40
CA ASP A 134 -41.04 -10.92 11.54
C ASP A 134 -40.61 -9.46 11.32
N LEU A 135 -41.53 -8.60 10.92
CA LEU A 135 -41.30 -7.18 10.66
C LEU A 135 -41.43 -6.30 11.91
N ARG A 136 -41.49 -6.90 13.11
CA ARG A 136 -41.51 -6.11 14.35
C ARG A 136 -40.21 -5.32 14.50
N GLY A 137 -40.36 -4.00 14.74
CA GLY A 137 -39.25 -3.07 14.85
C GLY A 137 -38.81 -2.45 13.52
N PHE A 138 -39.47 -2.78 12.41
CA PHE A 138 -39.35 -2.01 11.18
C PHE A 138 -40.22 -0.75 11.23
N GLN A 139 -39.66 0.35 10.73
CA GLN A 139 -40.36 1.62 10.61
C GLN A 139 -40.64 1.92 9.12
N ALA A 140 -41.74 2.59 8.85
CA ALA A 140 -42.04 3.05 7.49
C ALA A 140 -41.01 4.12 7.07
N ALA A 141 -40.41 3.92 5.91
CA ALA A 141 -39.55 4.91 5.29
C ALA A 141 -40.42 5.70 4.30
N PRO A 142 -40.76 6.97 4.60
CA PRO A 142 -41.53 7.81 3.69
C PRO A 142 -40.71 8.11 2.43
N GLU A 143 -41.39 8.20 1.28
CA GLU A 143 -40.79 8.64 0.04
C GLU A 143 -40.42 10.12 0.15
N GLY A 144 -39.22 10.50 -0.26
CA GLY A 144 -38.73 11.85 -0.27
C GLY A 144 -39.28 12.69 -1.42
N THR A 145 -38.68 13.82 -1.67
CA THR A 145 -39.05 14.74 -2.75
C THR A 145 -38.71 14.17 -4.15
N GLU A 146 -37.76 13.28 -4.23
CA GLU A 146 -37.38 12.60 -5.47
C GLU A 146 -37.96 11.19 -5.51
N ALA A 147 -38.47 10.78 -6.67
CA ALA A 147 -39.10 9.49 -6.86
C ALA A 147 -38.13 8.34 -6.57
N GLY A 148 -38.59 7.35 -5.81
CA GLY A 148 -37.78 6.17 -5.46
C GLY A 148 -36.74 6.40 -4.37
N HIS A 149 -36.69 7.62 -3.75
CA HIS A 149 -35.85 7.92 -2.61
C HIS A 149 -36.67 7.83 -1.33
N TYR A 150 -36.26 6.97 -0.42
CA TYR A 150 -36.95 6.71 0.84
C TYR A 150 -36.09 7.17 2.02
N LEU A 151 -36.67 7.96 2.92
CA LEU A 151 -35.98 8.53 4.05
C LEU A 151 -36.09 7.61 5.28
N VAL A 152 -34.99 7.08 5.76
CA VAL A 152 -34.91 6.28 6.98
C VAL A 152 -34.29 7.12 8.10
N SER A 153 -35.06 7.42 9.15
CA SER A 153 -34.53 8.14 10.29
C SER A 153 -34.41 7.20 11.51
N PHE A 154 -33.30 7.28 12.22
CA PHE A 154 -33.09 6.54 13.46
C PHE A 154 -32.05 7.21 14.33
N GLN A 155 -32.03 6.85 15.62
CA GLN A 155 -31.01 7.33 16.54
C GLN A 155 -30.00 6.20 16.78
N PRO A 156 -28.74 6.35 16.38
CA PRO A 156 -27.74 5.32 16.58
C PRO A 156 -27.40 5.21 18.06
N SER A 157 -27.35 3.98 18.59
CA SER A 157 -26.97 3.71 19.97
C SER A 157 -25.47 3.47 20.14
N LEU A 158 -24.77 3.19 19.05
CA LEU A 158 -23.34 2.85 19.06
C LEU A 158 -22.65 3.43 17.81
N ILE A 159 -21.33 3.68 17.95
CA ILE A 159 -20.43 4.01 16.83
C ILE A 159 -19.93 2.69 16.25
N GLY A 160 -19.86 2.58 14.92
CA GLY A 160 -19.33 1.41 14.25
C GLY A 160 -20.24 0.86 13.16
N PRO A 161 -20.01 -0.39 12.75
CA PRO A 161 -20.78 -1.01 11.67
C PRO A 161 -22.23 -1.27 12.09
N HIS A 162 -23.15 -0.94 11.21
CA HIS A 162 -24.58 -1.18 11.32
C HIS A 162 -25.08 -1.89 10.07
N LEU A 163 -26.22 -2.57 10.18
CA LEU A 163 -26.93 -3.16 9.06
C LEU A 163 -28.32 -2.50 8.95
N LEU A 164 -28.62 -1.94 7.80
CA LEU A 164 -29.97 -1.50 7.48
C LEU A 164 -30.73 -2.68 6.88
N GLN A 165 -31.68 -3.22 7.63
CA GLN A 165 -32.64 -4.20 7.09
C GLN A 165 -33.75 -3.45 6.36
N VAL A 166 -34.00 -3.81 5.12
CA VAL A 166 -35.02 -3.17 4.27
C VAL A 166 -36.01 -4.23 3.83
N ALA A 167 -37.30 -3.93 4.01
CA ALA A 167 -38.42 -4.74 3.49
C ALA A 167 -39.19 -3.91 2.46
N LEU A 168 -39.23 -4.37 1.23
CA LEU A 168 -40.05 -3.81 0.14
C LEU A 168 -41.33 -4.62 0.04
N LEU A 169 -42.44 -3.94 0.24
CA LEU A 169 -43.78 -4.55 0.09
C LEU A 169 -44.35 -4.24 -1.28
N LEU A 170 -44.53 -5.29 -2.06
CA LEU A 170 -45.10 -5.20 -3.41
C LEU A 170 -46.52 -5.69 -3.43
N PRO A 171 -47.40 -5.22 -4.35
CA PRO A 171 -48.72 -5.79 -4.54
C PRO A 171 -48.59 -7.27 -4.94
N GLY A 172 -49.09 -8.17 -4.11
CA GLY A 172 -49.10 -9.60 -4.38
C GLY A 172 -50.19 -10.00 -5.36
N LYS A 173 -50.16 -11.25 -5.89
CA LYS A 173 -51.18 -11.83 -6.72
C LYS A 173 -52.49 -12.21 -5.96
N GLY A 174 -52.67 -11.77 -4.70
CA GLY A 174 -53.77 -11.98 -3.77
C GLY A 174 -53.89 -10.82 -2.78
N GLU A 175 -54.63 -11.03 -1.69
CA GLU A 175 -54.83 -10.01 -0.64
C GLU A 175 -53.54 -9.72 0.16
N GLU A 176 -52.51 -10.52 0.01
CA GLU A 176 -51.27 -10.38 0.77
C GLU A 176 -50.13 -9.79 -0.08
N PRO A 177 -49.36 -8.82 0.47
CA PRO A 177 -48.22 -8.24 -0.23
C PRO A 177 -47.05 -9.22 -0.30
N GLU A 178 -46.38 -9.26 -1.42
CA GLU A 178 -45.07 -9.89 -1.57
C GLU A 178 -44.03 -9.05 -0.82
N VAL A 179 -43.25 -9.70 0.06
CA VAL A 179 -42.23 -9.01 0.86
C VAL A 179 -40.82 -9.39 0.39
N LEU A 180 -40.08 -8.47 -0.17
CA LEU A 180 -38.68 -8.64 -0.52
C LEU A 180 -37.81 -8.04 0.59
N LEU A 181 -36.85 -8.82 1.08
CA LEU A 181 -35.99 -8.44 2.17
C LEU A 181 -34.54 -8.33 1.73
N THR A 182 -33.85 -7.29 2.20
CA THR A 182 -32.41 -7.12 1.97
C THR A 182 -31.74 -6.49 3.18
N GLN A 183 -30.40 -6.55 3.20
CA GLN A 183 -29.57 -5.96 4.24
C GLN A 183 -28.46 -5.13 3.59
N LEU A 184 -28.32 -3.90 4.01
CA LEU A 184 -27.32 -2.94 3.53
C LEU A 184 -26.38 -2.56 4.66
N PRO A 185 -25.09 -2.81 4.55
CA PRO A 185 -24.12 -2.40 5.56
C PRO A 185 -23.88 -0.88 5.48
N PHE A 186 -23.74 -0.23 6.63
CA PHE A 186 -23.30 1.16 6.74
C PHE A 186 -22.54 1.38 8.06
N GLN A 187 -21.82 2.49 8.17
CA GLN A 187 -21.04 2.80 9.36
C GLN A 187 -21.51 4.10 10.01
N VAL A 188 -21.78 4.04 11.31
CA VAL A 188 -22.00 5.22 12.14
C VAL A 188 -20.64 5.67 12.69
N ARG A 189 -20.28 6.91 12.41
CA ARG A 189 -19.00 7.51 12.83
C ARG A 189 -19.22 8.42 14.05
N ALA A 190 -18.16 8.57 14.87
CA ALA A 190 -18.17 9.59 15.93
C ALA A 190 -18.29 10.98 15.32
N PRO A 191 -18.97 11.93 16.03
CA PRO A 191 -18.95 13.33 15.64
C PRO A 191 -17.50 13.79 15.49
N ALA A 192 -17.27 14.80 14.64
CA ALA A 192 -15.96 15.43 14.42
C ALA A 192 -15.49 16.16 15.69
N GLY A 193 -15.36 15.42 16.79
CA GLY A 193 -14.75 15.86 18.04
C GLY A 193 -13.23 15.77 17.98
N LEU A 194 -12.57 16.21 19.03
CA LEU A 194 -11.12 16.14 19.17
C LEU A 194 -10.67 14.70 18.92
N ASN A 195 -10.06 14.45 17.75
CA ASN A 195 -9.47 13.12 17.46
C ASN A 195 -8.21 12.95 18.33
N LEU A 196 -8.43 12.51 19.58
CA LEU A 196 -7.38 12.28 20.59
C LEU A 196 -6.22 11.46 20.02
N ARG A 197 -6.53 10.51 19.15
CA ARG A 197 -5.52 9.67 18.52
C ARG A 197 -4.65 10.46 17.54
N LEU A 198 -5.25 11.35 16.73
CA LEU A 198 -4.51 12.25 15.84
C LEU A 198 -3.59 13.15 16.67
N TRP A 199 -4.12 13.81 17.69
CA TRP A 199 -3.33 14.69 18.56
C TRP A 199 -2.22 13.97 19.29
N PHE A 200 -2.47 12.75 19.76
CA PHE A 200 -1.43 11.90 20.33
C PHE A 200 -0.34 11.57 19.31
N SER A 201 -0.71 11.15 18.09
CA SER A 201 0.24 10.83 17.02
C SER A 201 1.10 12.02 16.62
N LEU A 202 0.48 13.18 16.45
CA LEU A 202 1.18 14.44 16.13
C LEU A 202 2.09 14.88 17.27
N GLY A 203 1.61 14.82 18.52
CA GLY A 203 2.38 15.13 19.72
C GLY A 203 3.58 14.19 19.88
N ALA A 204 3.40 12.88 19.66
CA ALA A 204 4.47 11.90 19.69
C ALA A 204 5.51 12.14 18.60
N ALA A 205 5.11 12.57 17.40
CA ALA A 205 6.02 12.94 16.33
C ALA A 205 6.84 14.19 16.67
N LEU A 206 6.21 15.22 17.20
CA LEU A 206 6.88 16.43 17.66
C LEU A 206 7.84 16.15 18.81
N LEU A 207 7.43 15.37 19.80
CA LEU A 207 8.29 14.94 20.91
C LEU A 207 9.48 14.14 20.40
N SER A 208 9.26 13.19 19.48
CA SER A 208 10.32 12.41 18.85
C SER A 208 11.33 13.29 18.12
N PHE A 209 10.86 14.33 17.43
CA PHE A 209 11.71 15.30 16.76
C PHE A 209 12.55 16.12 17.75
N VAL A 210 11.93 16.60 18.84
CA VAL A 210 12.63 17.36 19.90
C VAL A 210 13.68 16.48 20.60
N LEU A 211 13.31 15.24 20.95
CA LEU A 211 14.23 14.29 21.60
C LEU A 211 15.39 13.92 20.67
N ALA A 212 15.12 13.71 19.36
CA ALA A 212 16.19 13.50 18.38
C ALA A 212 17.12 14.70 18.29
N GLY A 213 16.57 15.92 18.23
CA GLY A 213 17.36 17.16 18.23
C GLY A 213 18.22 17.33 19.50
N TYR A 214 17.65 17.02 20.68
CA TYR A 214 18.37 17.02 21.94
C TYR A 214 19.49 15.96 21.97
N ALA A 215 19.18 14.72 21.58
CA ALA A 215 20.17 13.65 21.52
C ALA A 215 21.33 13.97 20.57
N LEU A 216 21.04 14.64 19.45
CA LEU A 216 22.05 15.14 18.52
C LEU A 216 22.94 16.23 19.13
N ARG A 217 22.36 17.10 19.95
CA ARG A 217 23.10 18.18 20.61
C ARG A 217 23.97 17.69 21.77
N VAL A 218 23.49 16.74 22.56
CA VAL A 218 24.10 16.28 23.81
C VAL A 218 25.09 15.13 23.62
N ARG A 219 24.79 14.24 22.68
CA ARG A 219 25.67 13.09 22.40
C ARG A 219 25.98 13.06 20.91
N TYR A 220 27.26 13.19 20.57
CA TYR A 220 27.78 12.74 19.29
C TYR A 220 27.24 11.34 19.05
N LEU A 221 26.55 11.17 17.93
CA LEU A 221 26.08 9.85 17.47
C LEU A 221 27.33 8.96 17.35
N ARG A 222 27.65 8.24 18.41
CA ARG A 222 28.71 7.23 18.37
C ARG A 222 28.36 6.26 17.26
N PRO A 223 29.32 5.83 16.43
CA PRO A 223 29.07 4.74 15.53
C PRO A 223 28.55 3.58 16.37
N PRO A 224 27.53 2.82 15.86
CA PRO A 224 27.09 1.60 16.54
C PRO A 224 28.32 0.75 16.80
N LEU A 225 28.42 0.14 17.99
CA LEU A 225 29.49 -0.80 18.32
C LEU A 225 29.55 -1.81 17.17
N GLU A 226 30.65 -1.84 16.46
CA GLU A 226 30.96 -2.93 15.51
C GLU A 226 31.33 -4.16 16.37
N THR A 227 30.31 -4.82 16.89
CA THR A 227 30.49 -6.20 17.37
C THR A 227 30.93 -7.02 16.17
N ALA A 228 31.93 -7.88 16.35
CA ALA A 228 32.39 -8.79 15.31
C ALA A 228 31.14 -9.50 14.72
N PRO A 229 30.78 -9.25 13.46
CA PRO A 229 29.49 -9.67 12.97
C PRO A 229 29.50 -11.18 12.81
N PHE A 230 28.49 -11.86 13.36
CA PHE A 230 28.26 -13.27 13.13
C PHE A 230 28.09 -13.50 11.61
N ASN A 231 28.91 -14.41 11.08
CA ASN A 231 28.86 -14.77 9.66
C ASN A 231 27.92 -15.95 9.47
N LEU A 232 26.79 -15.73 8.83
CA LEU A 232 25.79 -16.77 8.54
C LEU A 232 26.35 -17.92 7.69
N LEU A 233 27.42 -17.69 6.89
CA LEU A 233 28.06 -18.75 6.10
C LEU A 233 28.95 -19.69 6.94
N ASP A 234 29.17 -19.37 8.22
CA ASP A 234 29.81 -20.28 9.16
C ASP A 234 28.89 -21.45 9.57
N LEU A 235 27.57 -21.31 9.26
CA LEU A 235 26.62 -22.41 9.31
C LEU A 235 26.83 -23.34 8.10
N PRO A 236 27.29 -24.57 8.30
CA PRO A 236 27.74 -25.46 7.18
C PRO A 236 26.59 -25.78 6.20
N TRP A 237 25.36 -25.93 6.72
CA TRP A 237 24.20 -26.24 5.89
C TRP A 237 23.85 -25.04 4.97
N LEU A 238 23.88 -23.79 5.46
CA LEU A 238 23.58 -22.61 4.67
C LEU A 238 24.65 -22.35 3.62
N SER A 239 25.93 -22.45 4.00
CA SER A 239 27.06 -22.32 3.07
C SER A 239 26.99 -23.34 1.95
N ARG A 240 26.74 -24.62 2.29
CA ARG A 240 26.62 -25.71 1.31
C ARG A 240 25.42 -25.48 0.38
N MET A 241 24.29 -25.10 0.93
CA MET A 241 23.06 -24.81 0.18
C MET A 241 23.26 -23.66 -0.83
N MET A 242 23.81 -22.52 -0.39
CA MET A 242 24.04 -21.36 -1.27
C MET A 242 25.13 -21.60 -2.34
N ARG A 243 26.08 -22.52 -2.10
CA ARG A 243 27.08 -22.93 -3.09
C ARG A 243 26.56 -24.00 -4.06
N SER A 244 25.42 -24.64 -3.74
CA SER A 244 24.82 -25.66 -4.61
C SER A 244 24.32 -25.02 -5.93
N PRO A 245 24.49 -25.71 -7.07
CA PRO A 245 23.90 -25.31 -8.35
C PRO A 245 22.36 -25.27 -8.30
N TRP A 246 21.77 -26.03 -7.37
CA TRP A 246 20.33 -26.14 -7.18
C TRP A 246 19.72 -25.00 -6.33
N TRP A 247 20.55 -24.16 -5.70
CA TRP A 247 20.08 -23.05 -4.85
C TRP A 247 19.01 -22.17 -5.51
N GLN A 248 19.29 -21.66 -6.69
CA GLN A 248 18.36 -20.82 -7.42
C GLN A 248 17.21 -21.64 -8.06
N PRO A 249 17.45 -22.74 -8.81
CA PRO A 249 16.37 -23.49 -9.46
C PRO A 249 15.30 -24.00 -8.49
N VAL A 250 15.68 -24.55 -7.34
CA VAL A 250 14.74 -25.07 -6.33
C VAL A 250 13.85 -23.94 -5.77
N LEU A 251 14.39 -22.74 -5.57
CA LEU A 251 13.61 -21.60 -5.13
C LEU A 251 12.75 -21.01 -6.26
N GLN A 252 13.20 -21.06 -7.50
CA GLN A 252 12.51 -20.46 -8.64
C GLN A 252 11.36 -21.30 -9.17
N ALA A 253 11.49 -22.63 -9.18
CA ALA A 253 10.52 -23.52 -9.81
C ALA A 253 9.09 -23.37 -9.25
N PRO A 254 8.84 -23.42 -7.93
CA PRO A 254 7.49 -23.28 -7.39
C PRO A 254 6.89 -21.91 -7.68
N PHE A 255 7.70 -20.84 -7.62
CA PHE A 255 7.20 -19.49 -7.94
C PHE A 255 6.94 -19.30 -9.43
N LEU A 256 7.69 -19.96 -10.32
CA LEU A 256 7.43 -19.92 -11.75
C LEU A 256 6.11 -20.62 -12.09
N LEU A 257 5.84 -21.78 -11.48
CA LEU A 257 4.56 -22.48 -11.63
C LEU A 257 3.40 -21.66 -11.07
N GLY A 258 3.56 -21.10 -9.86
CA GLY A 258 2.56 -20.22 -9.26
C GLY A 258 2.29 -18.98 -10.11
N PHE A 259 3.33 -18.41 -10.73
CA PHE A 259 3.19 -17.24 -11.60
C PHE A 259 2.42 -17.57 -12.90
N ALA A 260 2.69 -18.71 -13.50
CA ALA A 260 1.92 -19.18 -14.65
C ALA A 260 0.45 -19.42 -14.27
N LEU A 261 0.20 -20.00 -13.09
CA LEU A 261 -1.14 -20.19 -12.56
C LEU A 261 -1.85 -18.85 -12.31
N ILE A 262 -1.17 -17.86 -11.74
CA ILE A 262 -1.73 -16.52 -11.50
C ILE A 262 -2.15 -15.87 -12.83
N ILE A 263 -1.31 -15.95 -13.87
CA ILE A 263 -1.66 -15.41 -15.21
C ILE A 263 -2.87 -16.16 -15.76
N TRP A 264 -2.88 -17.47 -15.71
CA TRP A 264 -3.96 -18.29 -16.21
C TRP A 264 -5.29 -17.98 -15.51
N LEU A 265 -5.32 -17.95 -14.17
CA LEU A 265 -6.51 -17.63 -13.38
C LEU A 265 -7.01 -16.20 -13.64
N GLY A 266 -6.13 -15.25 -13.84
CA GLY A 266 -6.52 -13.88 -14.20
C GLY A 266 -7.21 -13.77 -15.55
N LEU A 267 -6.96 -14.74 -16.47
CA LEU A 267 -7.60 -14.78 -17.81
C LEU A 267 -8.89 -15.57 -17.86
N VAL A 268 -9.05 -16.62 -17.02
CA VAL A 268 -10.16 -17.61 -17.17
C VAL A 268 -11.14 -17.64 -16.00
N ASP A 269 -10.76 -17.12 -14.83
CA ASP A 269 -11.62 -17.09 -13.64
C ASP A 269 -12.50 -15.83 -13.65
N THR A 270 -13.28 -15.62 -12.59
CA THR A 270 -14.21 -14.48 -12.47
C THR A 270 -13.54 -13.12 -12.70
N PRO A 271 -14.19 -12.17 -13.39
CA PRO A 271 -13.68 -10.80 -13.54
C PRO A 271 -13.72 -9.99 -12.23
N GLU A 272 -14.42 -10.46 -11.21
CA GLU A 272 -14.52 -9.80 -9.90
C GLU A 272 -13.19 -9.93 -9.15
N SER A 273 -12.51 -8.79 -8.90
CA SER A 273 -11.15 -8.76 -8.32
C SER A 273 -11.10 -9.35 -6.91
N SER A 274 -12.12 -9.13 -6.09
CA SER A 274 -12.21 -9.63 -4.71
C SER A 274 -12.38 -11.17 -4.64
N ARG A 275 -12.85 -11.79 -5.69
CA ARG A 275 -13.10 -13.23 -5.82
C ARG A 275 -12.17 -13.94 -6.78
N ASN A 276 -11.19 -13.24 -7.34
CA ASN A 276 -10.18 -13.80 -8.24
C ASN A 276 -8.86 -14.00 -7.51
N LEU A 277 -8.36 -15.26 -7.52
CA LEU A 277 -7.13 -15.61 -6.83
C LEU A 277 -5.90 -14.89 -7.40
N SER A 278 -5.88 -14.54 -8.68
CA SER A 278 -4.78 -13.81 -9.32
C SER A 278 -4.58 -12.43 -8.71
N THR A 279 -5.64 -11.63 -8.62
CA THR A 279 -5.58 -10.28 -8.03
C THR A 279 -5.26 -10.32 -6.54
N LEU A 280 -5.87 -11.25 -5.81
CA LEU A 280 -5.66 -11.39 -4.37
C LEU A 280 -4.22 -11.80 -4.04
N LEU A 281 -3.68 -12.81 -4.72
CA LEU A 281 -2.28 -13.23 -4.54
C LEU A 281 -1.30 -12.13 -4.95
N MET A 282 -1.57 -11.40 -6.04
CA MET A 282 -0.64 -10.40 -6.57
C MET A 282 -0.68 -9.11 -5.76
N TRP A 283 -1.86 -8.53 -5.53
CA TRP A 283 -1.97 -7.18 -5.00
C TRP A 283 -2.15 -7.13 -3.49
N THR A 284 -2.87 -8.10 -2.90
CA THR A 284 -3.13 -8.13 -1.46
C THR A 284 -2.03 -8.85 -0.69
N LEU A 285 -1.63 -10.06 -1.13
CA LEU A 285 -0.66 -10.86 -0.38
C LEU A 285 0.77 -10.60 -0.81
N TRP A 286 1.09 -10.74 -2.12
CA TRP A 286 2.48 -10.61 -2.57
C TRP A 286 2.99 -9.19 -2.46
N TRP A 287 2.24 -8.20 -2.94
CA TRP A 287 2.69 -6.80 -2.91
C TRP A 287 2.91 -6.30 -1.48
N ALA A 288 1.97 -6.57 -0.57
CA ALA A 288 2.15 -6.23 0.84
C ALA A 288 3.28 -7.05 1.48
N GLY A 289 3.30 -8.39 1.25
CA GLY A 289 4.27 -9.30 1.86
C GLY A 289 5.71 -9.05 1.42
N VAL A 290 5.94 -8.70 0.14
CA VAL A 290 7.28 -8.45 -0.38
C VAL A 290 7.96 -7.25 0.28
N ILE A 291 7.20 -6.25 0.74
CA ILE A 291 7.74 -5.08 1.45
C ILE A 291 8.41 -5.51 2.76
N PHE A 292 7.85 -6.49 3.49
CA PHE A 292 8.50 -7.04 4.68
C PHE A 292 9.84 -7.71 4.36
N THR A 293 9.95 -8.38 3.20
CA THR A 293 11.21 -9.00 2.81
C THR A 293 12.31 -7.96 2.58
N PHE A 294 11.97 -6.74 2.13
CA PHE A 294 12.95 -5.68 1.94
C PHE A 294 13.57 -5.24 3.26
N VAL A 295 12.75 -5.15 4.30
CA VAL A 295 13.20 -4.76 5.64
C VAL A 295 14.11 -5.81 6.26
N LEU A 296 13.79 -7.09 6.12
CA LEU A 296 14.47 -8.19 6.80
C LEU A 296 15.67 -8.72 6.01
N ALA A 297 15.50 -8.98 4.72
CA ALA A 297 16.45 -9.69 3.88
C ALA A 297 16.80 -8.98 2.56
N GLY A 298 16.50 -7.68 2.45
CA GLY A 298 16.83 -6.89 1.26
C GLY A 298 16.22 -7.44 -0.02
N ARG A 299 17.04 -7.65 -1.04
CA ARG A 299 16.59 -8.15 -2.35
C ARG A 299 16.38 -9.66 -2.41
N PHE A 300 16.26 -10.37 -1.29
CA PHE A 300 16.14 -11.84 -1.29
C PHE A 300 15.01 -12.35 -2.19
N TRP A 301 13.89 -11.64 -2.27
CA TRP A 301 12.80 -11.97 -3.20
C TRP A 301 13.30 -12.20 -4.65
N CYS A 302 14.30 -11.44 -5.11
CA CYS A 302 14.78 -11.53 -6.48
C CYS A 302 15.47 -12.88 -6.79
N VAL A 303 15.84 -13.68 -5.78
CA VAL A 303 16.36 -15.07 -5.99
C VAL A 303 15.28 -15.95 -6.57
N MET A 304 14.05 -15.86 -6.02
CA MET A 304 12.91 -16.72 -6.36
C MET A 304 11.95 -16.10 -7.39
N CYS A 305 12.18 -14.84 -7.78
CA CYS A 305 11.28 -14.09 -8.68
C CYS A 305 11.17 -14.75 -10.06
N PRO A 306 9.95 -15.08 -10.54
CA PRO A 306 9.73 -15.73 -11.85
C PRO A 306 10.26 -14.93 -13.03
N ILE A 307 10.01 -13.59 -13.01
CA ILE A 307 10.48 -12.66 -14.06
C ILE A 307 12.00 -12.61 -14.08
N GLY A 308 12.65 -12.62 -12.89
CA GLY A 308 14.10 -12.67 -12.76
C GLY A 308 14.67 -14.01 -13.23
N ALA A 309 13.99 -15.12 -12.96
CA ALA A 309 14.35 -16.45 -13.44
C ALA A 309 14.29 -16.47 -14.98
N ALA A 310 13.19 -16.02 -15.58
CA ALA A 310 13.04 -15.98 -17.04
C ALA A 310 14.17 -15.19 -17.72
N ALA A 311 14.46 -13.97 -17.23
CA ALA A 311 15.56 -13.15 -17.77
C ALA A 311 16.91 -13.86 -17.69
N GLU A 312 17.21 -14.49 -16.54
CA GLU A 312 18.50 -15.17 -16.32
C GLU A 312 18.63 -16.45 -17.15
N TRP A 313 17.59 -17.31 -17.14
CA TRP A 313 17.62 -18.56 -17.90
C TRP A 313 17.70 -18.32 -19.40
N THR A 314 16.93 -17.37 -19.92
CA THR A 314 16.98 -17.01 -21.33
C THR A 314 18.34 -16.45 -21.70
N SER A 315 18.95 -15.58 -20.88
CA SER A 315 20.31 -15.08 -21.14
C SER A 315 21.37 -16.19 -21.09
N ARG A 316 21.14 -17.24 -20.27
CA ARG A 316 21.99 -18.42 -20.23
C ARG A 316 21.88 -19.26 -21.51
N LEU A 317 20.66 -19.46 -21.99
CA LEU A 317 20.39 -20.28 -23.19
C LEU A 317 20.83 -19.58 -24.47
N SER A 318 20.60 -18.27 -24.57
CA SER A 318 20.97 -17.48 -25.74
C SER A 318 22.49 -17.20 -25.84
N GLY A 319 23.23 -17.35 -24.74
CA GLY A 319 24.63 -16.95 -24.68
C GLY A 319 24.87 -15.45 -24.88
N ALA A 320 23.86 -14.61 -24.62
CA ALA A 320 23.93 -13.19 -24.84
C ALA A 320 25.00 -12.52 -23.96
N GLU A 321 26.00 -11.91 -24.62
CA GLU A 321 27.07 -11.15 -23.95
C GLU A 321 26.91 -9.64 -24.13
N ARG A 322 25.99 -9.22 -25.01
CA ARG A 322 25.73 -7.82 -25.30
C ARG A 322 25.26 -7.09 -24.05
N GLN A 323 25.88 -5.97 -23.79
CA GLN A 323 25.48 -5.10 -22.68
C GLN A 323 24.52 -4.01 -23.15
N LEU A 324 23.60 -3.59 -22.27
CA LEU A 324 22.72 -2.45 -22.53
C LEU A 324 23.53 -1.18 -22.88
N PRO A 325 23.07 -0.31 -23.78
CA PRO A 325 23.73 0.96 -24.08
C PRO A 325 24.00 1.79 -22.81
N ARG A 326 25.18 2.41 -22.73
CA ARG A 326 25.62 3.14 -21.52
C ARG A 326 24.61 4.16 -21.01
N ARG A 327 23.88 4.85 -21.91
CA ARG A 327 22.85 5.85 -21.58
C ARG A 327 21.66 5.26 -20.81
N LEU A 328 21.35 3.97 -21.02
CA LEU A 328 20.26 3.25 -20.37
C LEU A 328 20.71 2.45 -19.13
N ARG A 329 22.02 2.41 -18.84
CA ARG A 329 22.55 1.74 -17.63
C ARG A 329 22.40 2.62 -16.39
N THR A 330 21.22 3.15 -16.21
CA THR A 330 20.80 3.99 -15.09
C THR A 330 19.52 3.46 -14.50
N LEU A 331 19.08 3.98 -13.37
CA LEU A 331 17.81 3.60 -12.76
C LEU A 331 16.60 4.33 -13.38
N TRP A 332 16.85 5.31 -14.26
CA TRP A 332 15.78 6.10 -14.90
C TRP A 332 14.73 5.26 -15.65
N PRO A 333 15.09 4.21 -16.45
CA PRO A 333 14.07 3.41 -17.12
C PRO A 333 13.15 2.68 -16.12
N ALA A 334 13.71 2.09 -15.06
CA ALA A 334 12.93 1.44 -14.01
C ALA A 334 12.04 2.44 -13.25
N THR A 335 12.56 3.63 -12.96
CA THR A 335 11.82 4.72 -12.30
C THR A 335 10.65 5.19 -13.16
N ALA A 336 10.91 5.49 -14.45
CA ALA A 336 9.87 5.92 -15.38
C ALA A 336 8.75 4.87 -15.51
N LEU A 337 9.13 3.59 -15.65
CA LEU A 337 8.17 2.49 -15.77
C LEU A 337 7.37 2.29 -14.47
N PHE A 338 7.99 2.47 -13.30
CA PHE A 338 7.31 2.41 -12.02
C PHE A 338 6.25 3.52 -11.88
N PHE A 339 6.61 4.75 -12.24
CA PHE A 339 5.67 5.88 -12.19
C PHE A 339 4.53 5.70 -13.20
N LEU A 340 4.85 5.26 -14.41
CA LEU A 340 3.85 5.00 -15.44
C LEU A 340 2.86 3.92 -15.00
N LEU A 341 3.36 2.82 -14.40
CA LEU A 341 2.51 1.74 -13.92
C LEU A 341 1.62 2.19 -12.76
N THR A 342 2.17 2.95 -11.80
CA THR A 342 1.40 3.47 -10.67
C THR A 342 0.35 4.50 -11.09
N TRP A 343 0.71 5.38 -12.04
CA TRP A 343 -0.25 6.31 -12.63
C TRP A 343 -1.37 5.57 -13.38
N ALA A 344 -1.00 4.58 -14.18
CA ALA A 344 -1.93 3.77 -14.95
C ALA A 344 -2.89 2.98 -14.05
N ASP A 345 -2.42 2.52 -12.88
CA ASP A 345 -3.28 1.88 -11.90
C ASP A 345 -4.37 2.81 -11.38
N GLY A 346 -4.03 4.01 -10.94
CA GLY A 346 -5.01 4.99 -10.48
C GLY A 346 -5.93 5.52 -11.60
N TYR A 347 -5.48 5.49 -12.87
CA TYR A 347 -6.24 5.96 -14.02
C TYR A 347 -7.22 4.89 -14.56
N TRP A 348 -6.81 3.61 -14.61
CA TRP A 348 -7.57 2.50 -15.18
C TRP A 348 -8.00 1.45 -14.17
N GLY A 349 -7.59 1.53 -12.91
CA GLY A 349 -7.91 0.54 -11.89
C GLY A 349 -7.31 -0.83 -12.17
N ILE A 350 -6.01 -0.90 -12.49
CA ILE A 350 -5.32 -2.15 -12.86
C ILE A 350 -5.49 -3.22 -11.78
N VAL A 351 -5.37 -2.84 -10.51
CA VAL A 351 -5.51 -3.75 -9.35
C VAL A 351 -6.91 -4.32 -9.21
N ARG A 352 -7.92 -3.67 -9.82
CA ARG A 352 -9.33 -4.08 -9.79
C ARG A 352 -9.70 -5.01 -10.97
N SER A 353 -8.80 -5.23 -11.93
CA SER A 353 -9.05 -6.07 -13.08
C SER A 353 -8.10 -7.27 -13.14
N PRO A 354 -8.60 -8.50 -12.88
CA PRO A 354 -7.81 -9.72 -13.02
C PRO A 354 -7.22 -9.90 -14.42
N TYR A 355 -8.01 -9.59 -15.44
CA TYR A 355 -7.63 -9.69 -16.84
C TYR A 355 -6.47 -8.74 -17.18
N VAL A 356 -6.56 -7.45 -16.81
CA VAL A 356 -5.50 -6.48 -17.03
C VAL A 356 -4.24 -6.84 -16.24
N THR A 357 -4.40 -7.29 -14.99
CA THR A 357 -3.30 -7.80 -14.16
C THR A 357 -2.57 -8.94 -14.85
N ALA A 358 -3.28 -9.94 -15.37
CA ALA A 358 -2.69 -11.08 -16.07
C ALA A 358 -1.89 -10.65 -17.31
N TRP A 359 -2.42 -9.73 -18.13
CA TRP A 359 -1.72 -9.22 -19.30
C TRP A 359 -0.48 -8.40 -18.96
N ILE A 360 -0.52 -7.59 -17.90
CA ILE A 360 0.65 -6.84 -17.44
C ILE A 360 1.74 -7.81 -16.95
N LEU A 361 1.39 -8.83 -16.18
CA LEU A 361 2.34 -9.84 -15.72
C LEU A 361 2.94 -10.61 -16.91
N ALA A 362 2.13 -11.01 -17.89
CA ALA A 362 2.59 -11.67 -19.11
C ALA A 362 3.51 -10.75 -19.93
N ALA A 363 3.19 -9.46 -20.07
CA ALA A 363 4.02 -8.48 -20.77
C ALA A 363 5.38 -8.29 -20.08
N PHE A 364 5.44 -8.20 -18.76
CA PHE A 364 6.70 -8.12 -18.02
C PHE A 364 7.52 -9.41 -18.15
N PHE A 365 6.86 -10.55 -18.16
CA PHE A 365 7.53 -11.84 -18.35
C PHE A 365 8.12 -11.95 -19.77
N ALA A 366 7.35 -11.59 -20.80
CA ALA A 366 7.82 -11.55 -22.18
C ALA A 366 8.96 -10.54 -22.38
N ALA A 367 8.87 -9.35 -21.77
CA ALA A 367 9.93 -8.35 -21.81
C ALA A 367 11.23 -8.86 -21.14
N ALA A 368 11.11 -9.58 -20.05
CA ALA A 368 12.25 -10.19 -19.37
C ALA A 368 12.93 -11.27 -20.22
N ILE A 369 12.15 -12.12 -20.92
CA ILE A 369 12.63 -13.09 -21.90
C ILE A 369 13.34 -12.38 -23.05
N ALA A 370 12.71 -11.40 -23.68
CA ALA A 370 13.29 -10.67 -24.80
C ALA A 370 14.59 -9.96 -24.41
N MET A 371 14.62 -9.30 -23.26
CA MET A 371 15.83 -8.66 -22.72
C MET A 371 16.92 -9.68 -22.37
N GLY A 372 16.55 -10.85 -21.83
CA GLY A 372 17.47 -11.95 -21.56
C GLY A 372 18.05 -12.56 -22.83
N ALA A 373 17.26 -12.64 -23.93
CA ALA A 373 17.73 -13.12 -25.22
C ALA A 373 18.72 -12.16 -25.89
N LEU A 374 18.55 -10.84 -25.69
CA LEU A 374 19.33 -9.80 -26.35
C LEU A 374 20.54 -9.32 -25.54
N PHE A 375 20.45 -9.35 -24.21
CA PHE A 375 21.43 -8.75 -23.31
C PHE A 375 21.92 -9.73 -22.24
N ALA A 376 23.17 -9.51 -21.80
CA ALA A 376 23.82 -10.34 -20.82
C ALA A 376 23.12 -10.31 -19.45
N ARG A 377 23.08 -11.48 -18.80
CA ARG A 377 22.73 -11.65 -17.40
C ARG A 377 21.33 -11.10 -17.07
N ARG A 378 21.13 -10.58 -15.86
CA ARG A 378 19.87 -9.97 -15.39
C ARG A 378 19.74 -8.48 -15.73
N THR A 379 20.07 -8.09 -16.97
CA THR A 379 19.99 -6.68 -17.43
C THR A 379 18.61 -6.09 -17.23
N PHE A 380 17.53 -6.84 -17.51
CA PHE A 380 16.15 -6.41 -17.23
C PHE A 380 15.95 -6.03 -15.75
N CYS A 381 16.33 -6.93 -14.83
CA CYS A 381 16.14 -6.74 -13.39
C CYS A 381 16.94 -5.58 -12.81
N ARG A 382 18.10 -5.24 -13.42
CA ARG A 382 18.96 -4.18 -12.94
C ARG A 382 18.52 -2.80 -13.38
N TYR A 383 18.05 -2.65 -14.61
CA TYR A 383 17.87 -1.34 -15.22
C TYR A 383 16.42 -1.01 -15.63
N VAL A 384 15.59 -2.03 -15.89
CA VAL A 384 14.25 -1.84 -16.46
C VAL A 384 13.13 -2.23 -15.51
N CYS A 385 13.33 -3.28 -14.70
CA CYS A 385 12.29 -3.77 -13.80
C CYS A 385 11.86 -2.68 -12.81
N PRO A 386 10.60 -2.22 -12.84
CA PRO A 386 10.10 -1.13 -11.98
C PRO A 386 10.20 -1.50 -10.51
N ILE A 387 9.77 -2.71 -10.17
CA ILE A 387 9.84 -3.24 -8.80
C ILE A 387 11.30 -3.43 -8.38
N GLY A 388 12.18 -3.84 -9.31
CA GLY A 388 13.61 -4.02 -9.05
C GLY A 388 14.31 -2.74 -8.58
N GLY A 389 13.90 -1.57 -9.10
CA GLY A 389 14.38 -0.27 -8.64
C GLY A 389 13.98 0.01 -7.19
N VAL A 390 12.71 -0.15 -6.88
CA VAL A 390 12.14 0.06 -5.53
C VAL A 390 12.75 -0.91 -4.51
N ILE A 391 12.80 -2.21 -4.84
CA ILE A 391 13.44 -3.24 -3.98
C ILE A 391 14.90 -2.87 -3.71
N GLY A 392 15.64 -2.46 -4.75
CA GLY A 392 17.03 -2.06 -4.63
C GLY A 392 17.22 -0.95 -3.61
N LEU A 393 16.40 0.09 -3.72
CA LEU A 393 16.45 1.24 -2.82
C LEU A 393 16.15 0.84 -1.36
N TYR A 394 15.05 0.13 -1.13
CA TYR A 394 14.63 -0.27 0.21
C TYR A 394 15.53 -1.34 0.83
N SER A 395 16.21 -2.17 0.01
CA SER A 395 17.17 -3.16 0.49
C SER A 395 18.38 -2.56 1.21
N MET A 396 18.65 -1.27 1.04
CA MET A 396 19.69 -0.56 1.78
C MET A 396 19.43 -0.54 3.29
N ILE A 397 18.16 -0.69 3.72
CA ILE A 397 17.77 -0.73 5.14
C ILE A 397 18.04 -2.11 5.76
N ALA A 398 18.06 -3.18 4.95
CA ALA A 398 18.18 -4.54 5.47
C ALA A 398 19.40 -4.75 6.39
N PRO A 399 19.22 -5.49 7.50
CA PRO A 399 20.29 -5.76 8.46
C PRO A 399 21.28 -6.86 8.01
N VAL A 400 21.08 -7.44 6.84
CA VAL A 400 21.93 -8.50 6.29
C VAL A 400 22.72 -7.97 5.10
N GLU A 401 24.01 -8.30 5.01
CA GLU A 401 24.86 -7.93 3.88
C GLU A 401 25.80 -9.07 3.46
N LEU A 402 26.07 -9.16 2.16
CA LEU A 402 27.14 -9.98 1.62
C LEU A 402 28.33 -9.08 1.26
N ARG A 403 29.48 -9.30 1.91
CA ARG A 403 30.71 -8.49 1.71
C ARG A 403 31.96 -9.37 1.80
N PRO A 404 33.11 -8.92 1.27
CA PRO A 404 34.37 -9.59 1.50
C PRO A 404 34.73 -9.63 2.99
N LYS A 405 35.38 -10.71 3.43
CA LYS A 405 36.00 -10.82 4.76
C LYS A 405 37.18 -9.87 4.86
N SER A 406 38.04 -9.85 3.82
CA SER A 406 39.18 -8.94 3.69
C SER A 406 39.22 -8.30 2.30
N LEU A 407 39.38 -7.00 2.23
CA LEU A 407 39.55 -6.27 0.97
C LEU A 407 40.94 -6.52 0.34
N GLU A 408 41.95 -6.80 1.15
CA GLU A 408 43.30 -7.07 0.68
C GLU A 408 43.36 -8.36 -0.13
N VAL A 409 42.69 -9.41 0.37
CA VAL A 409 42.58 -10.70 -0.35
C VAL A 409 41.89 -10.46 -1.70
N CYS A 410 40.82 -9.65 -1.77
CA CYS A 410 40.18 -9.31 -3.03
C CYS A 410 41.05 -8.49 -3.98
N ARG A 411 41.93 -7.63 -3.43
CA ARG A 411 42.88 -6.84 -4.25
C ARG A 411 43.94 -7.70 -4.89
N GLY A 412 44.40 -8.75 -4.17
CA GLY A 412 45.36 -9.70 -4.64
C GLY A 412 44.82 -10.79 -5.58
N ASP A 413 43.50 -10.83 -5.81
CA ASP A 413 42.83 -11.73 -6.73
C ASP A 413 42.80 -11.13 -8.15
N ALA A 414 43.64 -11.64 -9.05
CA ALA A 414 43.76 -11.17 -10.41
C ALA A 414 42.54 -11.55 -11.28
N ASP A 415 41.99 -12.76 -11.08
CA ASP A 415 41.01 -13.36 -11.99
C ASP A 415 39.58 -12.82 -11.80
N LYS A 416 39.24 -12.39 -10.59
CA LYS A 416 37.94 -11.79 -10.22
C LYS A 416 36.74 -12.65 -10.68
N PHE A 417 36.83 -13.95 -10.56
CA PHE A 417 35.79 -14.89 -10.98
C PHE A 417 34.42 -14.63 -10.34
N CYS A 418 34.37 -14.00 -9.18
CA CYS A 418 33.12 -13.55 -8.57
C CYS A 418 32.34 -12.54 -9.45
N TYR A 419 33.02 -11.86 -10.37
CA TYR A 419 32.44 -10.95 -11.35
C TYR A 419 32.39 -11.53 -12.76
N THR A 420 33.50 -12.08 -13.24
CA THR A 420 33.63 -12.61 -14.62
C THR A 420 32.93 -13.94 -14.80
N GLY A 421 32.97 -14.81 -13.80
CA GLY A 421 32.56 -16.23 -13.87
C GLY A 421 33.73 -17.17 -14.13
N CYS A 422 33.52 -18.45 -13.89
CA CYS A 422 34.39 -19.56 -14.19
C CYS A 422 33.56 -20.85 -14.36
N GLU A 423 34.17 -22.01 -14.50
CA GLU A 423 33.46 -23.30 -14.67
C GLU A 423 32.50 -23.61 -13.51
N GLN A 424 32.82 -23.16 -12.27
CA GLN A 424 31.97 -23.40 -11.08
C GLN A 424 30.76 -22.46 -10.97
N GLY A 425 30.74 -21.33 -11.71
CA GLY A 425 29.64 -20.38 -11.67
C GLY A 425 29.82 -19.19 -12.60
N ARG A 426 28.72 -18.51 -12.89
CA ARG A 426 28.66 -17.49 -13.96
C ARG A 426 29.04 -16.07 -13.52
N GLY A 427 29.53 -15.87 -12.31
CA GLY A 427 29.78 -14.57 -11.75
C GLY A 427 28.48 -13.81 -11.42
N CYS A 428 28.60 -12.56 -10.95
CA CYS A 428 27.45 -11.82 -10.46
C CYS A 428 26.43 -11.47 -11.58
N PRO A 429 25.18 -11.93 -11.50
CA PRO A 429 24.17 -11.65 -12.52
C PRO A 429 23.69 -10.19 -12.52
N MET A 430 23.95 -9.44 -11.45
CA MET A 430 23.64 -8.02 -11.32
C MET A 430 24.83 -7.10 -11.63
N PHE A 431 25.91 -7.63 -12.19
CA PHE A 431 27.12 -6.87 -12.52
C PHE A 431 27.78 -6.17 -11.33
N GLU A 432 27.61 -6.73 -10.13
CA GLU A 432 28.27 -6.24 -8.91
C GLU A 432 29.61 -6.96 -8.68
N PHE A 433 30.58 -6.17 -8.23
CA PHE A 433 31.87 -6.70 -7.83
C PHE A 433 32.00 -6.58 -6.30
N PRO A 434 32.04 -7.71 -5.56
CA PRO A 434 32.00 -7.68 -4.09
C PRO A 434 33.03 -6.74 -3.43
N GLN A 435 34.21 -6.59 -4.00
CA GLN A 435 35.24 -5.67 -3.48
C GLN A 435 34.80 -4.20 -3.50
N LYS A 436 33.97 -3.80 -4.47
CA LYS A 436 33.51 -2.41 -4.68
C LYS A 436 32.09 -2.17 -4.17
N MET A 437 31.43 -3.21 -3.70
CA MET A 437 30.06 -3.09 -3.20
C MET A 437 30.03 -2.30 -1.91
N ASP A 438 29.41 -1.14 -1.94
CA ASP A 438 29.18 -0.25 -0.79
C ASP A 438 27.71 -0.15 -0.38
N SER A 439 26.80 -0.84 -1.10
CA SER A 439 25.37 -0.92 -0.79
C SER A 439 24.77 -2.29 -1.09
N ASN A 440 23.58 -2.54 -0.53
CA ASN A 440 22.79 -3.75 -0.82
C ASN A 440 21.90 -3.61 -2.06
N ALA A 441 21.87 -2.43 -2.70
CA ALA A 441 20.91 -2.08 -3.73
C ALA A 441 20.81 -3.11 -4.88
N TYR A 442 21.90 -3.82 -5.17
CA TYR A 442 21.95 -4.74 -6.29
C TYR A 442 22.31 -6.19 -5.91
N CYS A 443 22.52 -6.48 -4.62
CA CYS A 443 22.79 -7.85 -4.17
C CYS A 443 21.51 -8.57 -3.77
N PHE A 444 21.18 -9.69 -4.41
CA PHE A 444 20.01 -10.51 -4.10
C PHE A 444 20.37 -11.92 -3.57
N TYR A 445 21.60 -12.09 -3.08
CA TYR A 445 22.07 -13.31 -2.41
C TYR A 445 21.97 -14.59 -3.27
N CYS A 446 22.20 -14.47 -4.57
CA CYS A 446 22.13 -15.60 -5.52
C CYS A 446 23.18 -16.70 -5.30
N GLY A 447 24.26 -16.42 -4.57
CA GLY A 447 25.33 -17.37 -4.30
C GLY A 447 26.39 -17.51 -5.40
N GLU A 448 26.23 -16.88 -6.58
CA GLU A 448 27.18 -17.04 -7.69
C GLU A 448 28.61 -16.63 -7.31
N CYS A 449 28.78 -15.52 -6.62
CA CYS A 449 30.09 -15.09 -6.13
C CYS A 449 30.67 -16.01 -5.04
N LEU A 450 29.83 -16.76 -4.30
CA LEU A 450 30.29 -17.75 -3.32
C LEU A 450 30.82 -19.02 -4.00
N LYS A 451 30.23 -19.42 -5.13
CA LYS A 451 30.64 -20.56 -5.93
C LYS A 451 32.00 -20.33 -6.60
N THR A 452 32.22 -19.10 -7.05
CA THR A 452 33.37 -18.72 -7.90
C THR A 452 34.53 -18.10 -7.13
N CYS A 453 34.42 -17.86 -5.82
CA CYS A 453 35.46 -17.28 -5.00
C CYS A 453 36.45 -18.38 -4.55
N ALA A 454 37.55 -18.56 -5.26
CA ALA A 454 38.59 -19.57 -4.92
C ALA A 454 39.22 -19.33 -3.52
N ARG A 455 39.19 -18.10 -3.02
CA ARG A 455 39.78 -17.73 -1.73
C ARG A 455 38.80 -17.79 -0.57
N GLU A 456 37.53 -18.17 -0.80
CA GLU A 456 36.45 -18.21 0.21
C GLU A 456 36.33 -16.92 1.04
N ASN A 457 36.64 -15.80 0.42
CA ASN A 457 36.76 -14.49 1.08
C ASN A 457 35.45 -13.70 1.15
N LEU A 458 34.30 -14.39 1.24
CA LEU A 458 32.99 -13.75 1.35
C LEU A 458 32.31 -14.13 2.67
N ALA A 459 31.59 -13.18 3.23
CA ALA A 459 30.78 -13.35 4.43
C ALA A 459 29.37 -12.82 4.20
N LEU A 460 28.37 -13.57 4.65
CA LEU A 460 27.00 -13.13 4.80
C LEU A 460 26.80 -12.80 6.29
N ARG A 461 26.67 -11.53 6.62
CA ARG A 461 26.73 -11.09 8.02
C ARG A 461 25.62 -10.11 8.36
N PHE A 462 25.30 -10.03 9.65
CA PHE A 462 24.46 -8.95 10.16
C PHE A 462 25.23 -7.64 10.23
N ARG A 463 24.52 -6.54 10.00
CA ARG A 463 25.04 -5.17 10.11
C ARG A 463 24.01 -4.25 10.76
N ALA A 464 24.42 -3.04 11.11
CA ALA A 464 23.46 -2.00 11.48
C ALA A 464 22.49 -1.79 10.30
N ALA A 465 21.19 -1.88 10.57
CA ALA A 465 20.15 -1.63 9.57
C ALA A 465 20.40 -0.26 8.91
N GLY A 466 20.21 -0.15 7.59
CA GLY A 466 20.39 1.12 6.86
C GLY A 466 21.80 1.71 6.83
N LYS A 467 22.84 0.99 7.23
CA LYS A 467 24.24 1.47 7.22
C LYS A 467 24.64 2.08 5.86
N ASP A 468 24.14 1.52 4.75
CA ASP A 468 24.43 2.02 3.41
C ASP A 468 24.01 3.48 3.21
N LEU A 469 22.91 3.93 3.82
CA LEU A 469 22.36 5.27 3.61
C LEU A 469 23.37 6.39 3.91
N TRP A 470 24.29 6.17 4.85
CA TRP A 470 25.29 7.16 5.24
C TRP A 470 26.73 6.76 4.97
N THR A 471 27.05 5.46 4.80
CA THR A 471 28.43 5.01 4.54
C THR A 471 28.77 4.87 3.06
N MET A 472 27.76 4.71 2.18
CA MET A 472 27.96 4.55 0.75
C MET A 472 28.72 5.75 0.15
N ALA A 473 29.74 5.46 -0.63
CA ALA A 473 30.57 6.45 -1.33
C ALA A 473 29.98 6.81 -2.71
N SER A 474 29.44 5.83 -3.41
CA SER A 474 28.94 5.94 -4.78
C SER A 474 27.46 6.36 -4.83
N ARG A 475 27.14 7.62 -4.48
CA ARG A 475 25.77 8.13 -4.55
C ARG A 475 25.42 8.61 -5.93
N ARG A 476 24.19 8.30 -6.36
CA ARG A 476 23.71 8.56 -7.71
C ARG A 476 22.44 9.43 -7.70
N LEU A 477 22.29 10.29 -8.70
CA LEU A 477 21.11 11.16 -8.85
C LEU A 477 19.83 10.35 -9.05
N ASP A 478 19.85 9.32 -9.89
CA ASP A 478 18.70 8.49 -10.23
C ASP A 478 18.15 7.73 -9.00
N GLU A 479 19.04 7.24 -8.12
CA GLU A 479 18.67 6.62 -6.85
C GLU A 479 18.13 7.63 -5.84
N ALA A 480 18.78 8.79 -5.70
CA ALA A 480 18.34 9.85 -4.79
C ALA A 480 16.98 10.42 -5.23
N PHE A 481 16.78 10.59 -6.55
CA PHE A 481 15.51 11.03 -7.10
C PHE A 481 14.42 10.00 -6.79
N LEU A 482 14.65 8.71 -7.07
CA LEU A 482 13.69 7.65 -6.76
C LEU A 482 13.36 7.62 -5.27
N ALA A 483 14.36 7.76 -4.38
CA ALA A 483 14.16 7.77 -2.93
C ALA A 483 13.17 8.84 -2.47
N VAL A 484 13.30 10.04 -3.02
CA VAL A 484 12.42 11.17 -2.70
C VAL A 484 11.06 11.02 -3.40
N ALA A 485 11.07 10.59 -4.64
CA ALA A 485 9.86 10.40 -5.44
C ALA A 485 8.96 9.28 -4.90
N MET A 486 9.56 8.25 -4.26
CA MET A 486 8.79 7.20 -3.57
C MET A 486 7.97 7.74 -2.40
N VAL A 487 8.41 8.82 -1.74
CA VAL A 487 7.60 9.51 -0.72
C VAL A 487 6.37 10.16 -1.33
N ALA A 488 6.52 10.79 -2.51
CA ALA A 488 5.39 11.37 -3.24
C ALA A 488 4.37 10.29 -3.65
N VAL A 489 4.85 9.19 -4.24
CA VAL A 489 3.99 8.06 -4.67
C VAL A 489 3.24 7.45 -3.49
N ALA A 490 3.94 7.20 -2.37
CA ALA A 490 3.30 6.64 -1.17
C ALA A 490 2.26 7.60 -0.57
N GLY A 491 2.53 8.92 -0.59
CA GLY A 491 1.57 9.94 -0.17
C GLY A 491 0.34 10.00 -1.06
N MET A 492 0.52 9.88 -2.39
CA MET A 492 -0.59 9.80 -3.35
C MET A 492 -1.44 8.55 -3.14
N ALA A 493 -0.80 7.38 -2.98
CA ALA A 493 -1.49 6.13 -2.73
C ALA A 493 -2.31 6.19 -1.43
N ALA A 494 -1.74 6.74 -0.35
CA ALA A 494 -2.45 6.95 0.92
C ALA A 494 -3.59 7.97 0.78
N GLY A 495 -3.37 9.07 0.06
CA GLY A 495 -4.37 10.11 -0.19
C GLY A 495 -5.57 9.60 -0.97
N HIS A 496 -5.33 8.78 -2.00
CA HIS A 496 -6.40 8.21 -2.85
C HIS A 496 -7.36 7.28 -2.07
N MET A 497 -6.96 6.77 -0.93
CA MET A 497 -7.78 5.85 -0.13
C MET A 497 -8.57 6.52 1.00
N VAL A 498 -8.39 7.82 1.24
CA VAL A 498 -9.16 8.50 2.28
C VAL A 498 -10.47 9.03 1.73
N ALA A 499 -11.54 8.95 2.52
CA ALA A 499 -12.88 9.38 2.10
C ALA A 499 -12.95 10.82 1.57
N PRO A 500 -12.23 11.82 2.11
CA PRO A 500 -12.24 13.18 1.57
C PRO A 500 -11.60 13.36 0.19
N TRP A 501 -10.92 12.33 -0.35
CA TRP A 501 -10.18 12.45 -1.60
C TRP A 501 -11.02 12.95 -2.77
N HIS A 502 -12.22 12.39 -2.94
CA HIS A 502 -13.10 12.79 -4.04
C HIS A 502 -13.47 14.25 -3.97
N GLY A 503 -13.88 14.75 -2.79
CA GLY A 503 -14.19 16.17 -2.61
C GLY A 503 -13.00 17.10 -2.84
N TRP A 504 -11.78 16.66 -2.48
CA TRP A 504 -10.56 17.43 -2.79
C TRP A 504 -10.29 17.49 -4.30
N MET A 505 -10.48 16.36 -4.99
CA MET A 505 -10.26 16.28 -6.43
C MET A 505 -11.30 17.11 -7.18
N GLU A 506 -12.57 17.06 -6.78
CA GLU A 506 -13.64 17.88 -7.35
C GLU A 506 -13.40 19.37 -7.15
N ALA A 507 -13.08 19.78 -5.90
CA ALA A 507 -12.71 21.16 -5.61
C ALA A 507 -11.52 21.64 -6.45
N LEU A 508 -10.51 20.77 -6.67
CA LEU A 508 -9.37 21.10 -7.52
C LEU A 508 -9.77 21.17 -9.00
N THR A 509 -10.60 20.23 -9.48
CA THR A 509 -11.09 20.20 -10.86
C THR A 509 -11.79 21.50 -11.23
N SER A 510 -12.56 22.09 -10.30
CA SER A 510 -13.27 23.36 -10.53
C SER A 510 -12.33 24.55 -10.87
N TRP A 511 -11.04 24.45 -10.53
CA TRP A 511 -10.03 25.49 -10.78
C TRP A 511 -9.18 25.22 -12.02
N LEU A 512 -9.35 24.07 -12.65
CA LEU A 512 -8.52 23.65 -13.77
C LEU A 512 -9.17 23.96 -15.13
N PRO A 513 -8.40 24.08 -16.21
CA PRO A 513 -8.93 24.46 -17.53
C PRO A 513 -10.03 23.55 -18.08
N TRP A 514 -10.14 22.33 -17.56
CA TRP A 514 -11.14 21.34 -17.96
C TRP A 514 -12.36 21.25 -17.03
N ALA A 515 -12.52 22.20 -16.11
CA ALA A 515 -13.70 22.29 -15.24
C ALA A 515 -15.04 22.33 -15.99
N GLY A 516 -15.07 22.86 -17.20
CA GLY A 516 -16.27 22.96 -18.05
C GLY A 516 -16.54 21.75 -18.94
N LEU A 517 -15.80 20.65 -18.82
CA LEU A 517 -16.06 19.45 -19.60
C LEU A 517 -17.39 18.81 -19.18
N LYS A 518 -18.20 18.42 -20.18
CA LYS A 518 -19.46 17.69 -19.95
C LYS A 518 -19.24 16.28 -19.42
N ASP A 519 -18.09 15.68 -19.74
CA ASP A 519 -17.66 14.39 -19.22
C ASP A 519 -16.90 14.60 -17.92
N HIS A 520 -17.61 14.52 -16.81
CA HIS A 520 -17.03 14.66 -15.47
C HIS A 520 -16.01 13.58 -15.16
N ALA A 521 -16.22 12.34 -15.62
CA ALA A 521 -15.28 11.25 -15.42
C ALA A 521 -13.94 11.50 -16.12
N LEU A 522 -13.95 12.10 -17.30
CA LEU A 522 -12.74 12.54 -18.00
C LEU A 522 -12.06 13.68 -17.25
N ALA A 523 -12.82 14.66 -16.74
CA ALA A 523 -12.28 15.77 -15.97
C ALA A 523 -11.54 15.28 -14.71
N ASP A 524 -12.14 14.34 -13.97
CA ASP A 524 -11.51 13.72 -12.78
C ASP A 524 -10.23 12.96 -13.12
N LYS A 525 -10.24 12.19 -14.20
CA LYS A 525 -9.05 11.48 -14.70
C LYS A 525 -7.93 12.42 -15.10
N LEU A 526 -8.26 13.55 -15.74
CA LEU A 526 -7.29 14.60 -16.08
C LEU A 526 -6.73 15.27 -14.82
N THR A 527 -7.59 15.54 -13.84
CA THR A 527 -7.18 16.11 -12.54
C THR A 527 -6.25 15.14 -11.79
N TYR A 528 -6.63 13.87 -11.68
CA TYR A 528 -5.76 12.83 -11.12
C TYR A 528 -4.40 12.79 -11.80
N THR A 529 -4.39 12.80 -13.14
CA THR A 529 -3.16 12.80 -13.93
C THR A 529 -2.28 14.01 -13.61
N ALA A 530 -2.87 15.20 -13.57
CA ALA A 530 -2.14 16.43 -13.25
C ALA A 530 -1.57 16.39 -11.83
N VAL A 531 -2.35 15.97 -10.84
CA VAL A 531 -1.91 15.89 -9.44
C VAL A 531 -0.82 14.83 -9.26
N PHE A 532 -0.97 13.66 -9.87
CA PHE A 532 0.03 12.59 -9.79
C PHE A 532 1.39 13.05 -10.34
N TRP A 533 1.44 13.56 -11.56
CA TRP A 533 2.70 13.99 -12.18
C TRP A 533 3.26 15.26 -11.54
N ALA A 534 2.39 16.17 -11.08
CA ALA A 534 2.84 17.32 -10.29
C ALA A 534 3.49 16.88 -8.98
N SER A 535 2.91 15.94 -8.24
CA SER A 535 3.50 15.43 -6.99
C SER A 535 4.86 14.76 -7.22
N ALA A 536 4.99 13.98 -8.30
CA ALA A 536 6.21 13.32 -8.71
C ALA A 536 7.36 14.28 -9.01
N VAL A 537 7.05 15.51 -9.41
CA VAL A 537 8.03 16.57 -9.69
C VAL A 537 8.21 17.51 -8.50
N LEU A 538 7.12 17.96 -7.88
CA LEU A 538 7.16 18.96 -6.81
C LEU A 538 7.88 18.47 -5.56
N VAL A 539 7.67 17.21 -5.14
CA VAL A 539 8.32 16.69 -3.93
C VAL A 539 9.86 16.64 -4.11
N PRO A 540 10.43 16.11 -5.20
CA PRO A 540 11.86 16.25 -5.48
C PRO A 540 12.34 17.71 -5.56
N LEU A 541 11.56 18.62 -6.14
CA LEU A 541 11.91 20.04 -6.20
C LEU A 541 11.93 20.69 -4.81
N ILE A 542 11.00 20.34 -3.93
CA ILE A 542 10.98 20.82 -2.54
C ILE A 542 12.23 20.32 -1.78
N VAL A 543 12.60 19.04 -1.95
CA VAL A 543 13.83 18.50 -1.34
C VAL A 543 15.08 19.16 -1.94
N TYR A 544 15.08 19.47 -3.23
CA TYR A 544 16.16 20.25 -3.86
C TYR A 544 16.20 21.69 -3.29
N GLY A 545 15.04 22.31 -3.07
CA GLY A 545 14.90 23.61 -2.41
C GLY A 545 15.48 23.61 -0.98
N ALA A 546 15.19 22.53 -0.22
CA ALA A 546 15.80 22.32 1.10
C ALA A 546 17.35 22.25 1.00
N GLY A 547 17.88 21.58 -0.03
CA GLY A 547 19.30 21.55 -0.33
C GLY A 547 19.88 22.93 -0.67
N SER A 548 19.14 23.71 -1.45
CA SER A 548 19.53 25.08 -1.77
C SER A 548 19.55 25.99 -0.54
N LEU A 549 18.57 25.82 0.34
CA LEU A 549 18.51 26.54 1.62
C LEU A 549 19.66 26.12 2.54
N ALA A 550 19.91 24.81 2.69
CA ALA A 550 21.03 24.28 3.48
C ALA A 550 22.38 24.83 2.98
N TRP A 551 22.60 24.87 1.67
CA TRP A 551 23.80 25.43 1.05
C TRP A 551 23.97 26.91 1.37
N ARG A 552 22.90 27.69 1.32
CA ARG A 552 22.92 29.13 1.65
C ARG A 552 23.20 29.36 3.15
N LEU A 553 22.54 28.61 4.02
CA LEU A 553 22.70 28.72 5.48
C LEU A 553 24.07 28.32 5.97
N THR A 554 24.79 27.48 5.23
CA THR A 554 26.18 27.07 5.53
C THR A 554 27.24 27.94 4.87
N GLY A 555 26.88 29.09 4.30
CA GLY A 555 27.82 30.04 3.73
C GLY A 555 28.28 29.71 2.30
N ARG A 556 27.53 28.93 1.56
CA ARG A 556 27.79 28.58 0.14
C ARG A 556 29.18 27.95 -0.08
N PRO A 557 29.55 26.87 0.60
CA PRO A 557 30.89 26.31 0.47
C PRO A 557 31.18 25.87 -0.98
N GLU A 558 32.35 26.23 -1.49
CA GLU A 558 32.75 25.97 -2.89
C GLU A 558 32.75 24.48 -3.25
N LYS A 559 33.11 23.61 -2.30
CA LYS A 559 33.15 22.13 -2.52
C LYS A 559 31.79 21.47 -2.61
N THR A 560 30.70 22.21 -2.31
CA THR A 560 29.32 21.70 -2.34
C THR A 560 28.44 22.53 -3.26
N SER A 561 27.31 21.94 -3.65
CA SER A 561 26.27 22.61 -4.41
C SER A 561 24.90 22.06 -4.00
N PRO A 562 23.78 22.77 -4.27
CA PRO A 562 22.44 22.25 -4.04
C PRO A 562 22.21 20.86 -4.66
N TYR A 563 22.74 20.64 -5.87
CA TYR A 563 22.71 19.35 -6.54
C TYR A 563 23.39 18.23 -5.74
N LYS A 564 24.63 18.47 -5.27
CA LYS A 564 25.38 17.51 -4.47
C LYS A 564 24.69 17.22 -3.14
N LEU A 565 24.06 18.22 -2.55
CA LEU A 565 23.29 18.07 -1.31
C LEU A 565 22.01 17.28 -1.55
N PHE A 566 21.27 17.53 -2.65
CA PHE A 566 20.11 16.72 -3.05
C PHE A 566 20.49 15.25 -3.21
N VAL A 567 21.53 14.96 -4.01
CA VAL A 567 22.01 13.60 -4.23
C VAL A 567 22.42 12.92 -2.91
N ARG A 568 23.04 13.66 -1.98
CA ARG A 568 23.46 13.10 -0.69
C ARG A 568 22.31 12.88 0.26
N PHE A 569 21.46 13.86 0.47
CA PHE A 569 20.40 13.84 1.49
C PHE A 569 19.12 13.15 1.01
N GLY A 570 18.94 12.92 -0.29
CA GLY A 570 17.83 12.13 -0.83
C GLY A 570 17.72 10.75 -0.17
N TYR A 571 18.85 10.13 0.17
CA TYR A 571 18.86 8.83 0.85
C TYR A 571 18.32 8.87 2.30
N ALA A 572 18.23 10.04 2.94
CA ALA A 572 17.59 10.16 4.24
C ALA A 572 16.08 9.95 4.20
N PHE A 573 15.46 10.03 3.01
CA PHE A 573 14.02 9.81 2.81
C PHE A 573 13.67 8.32 2.57
N VAL A 574 14.66 7.45 2.37
CA VAL A 574 14.43 6.01 2.13
C VAL A 574 13.66 5.34 3.28
N PRO A 575 14.00 5.55 4.57
CA PRO A 575 13.24 4.95 5.66
C PRO A 575 11.80 5.45 5.71
N LEU A 576 11.59 6.75 5.46
CA LEU A 576 10.25 7.35 5.45
C LEU A 576 9.40 6.81 4.31
N GLY A 577 9.93 6.78 3.08
CA GLY A 577 9.22 6.22 1.93
C GLY A 577 8.85 4.74 2.12
N LEU A 578 9.77 3.94 2.68
CA LEU A 578 9.49 2.54 3.01
C LEU A 578 8.36 2.40 4.04
N ALA A 579 8.41 3.18 5.12
CA ALA A 579 7.41 3.11 6.17
C ALA A 579 6.03 3.58 5.70
N MET A 580 5.96 4.60 4.83
CA MET A 580 4.71 5.04 4.22
C MET A 580 4.10 3.92 3.36
N HIS A 581 4.92 3.24 2.53
CA HIS A 581 4.47 2.08 1.76
C HIS A 581 4.02 0.93 2.66
N LEU A 582 4.77 0.65 3.73
CA LEU A 582 4.42 -0.40 4.67
C LEU A 582 3.11 -0.06 5.38
N ALA A 583 2.97 1.15 5.94
CA ALA A 583 1.77 1.61 6.62
C ALA A 583 0.53 1.57 5.71
N HIS A 584 0.69 1.95 4.43
CA HIS A 584 -0.38 1.87 3.44
C HIS A 584 -0.80 0.42 3.14
N ASN A 585 0.13 -0.54 3.09
CA ASN A 585 -0.17 -1.91 2.73
C ASN A 585 -0.58 -2.81 3.89
N LEU A 586 -0.38 -2.39 5.15
CA LEU A 586 -0.82 -3.14 6.33
C LEU A 586 -2.33 -3.43 6.33
N PRO A 587 -3.24 -2.46 6.03
CA PRO A 587 -4.67 -2.75 5.94
C PRO A 587 -5.00 -3.81 4.89
N HIS A 588 -4.42 -3.72 3.70
CA HIS A 588 -4.65 -4.71 2.65
C HIS A 588 -4.24 -6.11 3.07
N LEU A 589 -3.09 -6.24 3.75
CA LEU A 589 -2.64 -7.54 4.22
C LEU A 589 -3.51 -8.10 5.35
N PHE A 590 -3.85 -7.29 6.36
CA PHE A 590 -4.47 -7.80 7.57
C PHE A 590 -6.00 -7.77 7.57
N LEU A 591 -6.63 -6.87 6.79
CA LEU A 591 -8.08 -6.81 6.67
C LEU A 591 -8.59 -7.62 5.47
N GLU A 592 -7.91 -7.53 4.31
CA GLU A 592 -8.34 -8.20 3.08
C GLU A 592 -7.66 -9.57 2.88
N GLY A 593 -6.47 -9.78 3.47
CA GLY A 593 -5.71 -11.04 3.36
C GLY A 593 -6.49 -12.31 3.73
N PRO A 594 -7.37 -12.31 4.77
CA PRO A 594 -8.20 -13.46 5.11
C PRO A 594 -9.06 -13.98 3.96
N LEU A 595 -9.44 -13.13 2.99
CA LEU A 595 -10.16 -13.51 1.78
C LEU A 595 -9.40 -14.55 0.91
N ALA A 596 -8.08 -14.69 1.14
CA ALA A 596 -7.29 -15.69 0.41
C ALA A 596 -7.81 -17.12 0.61
N VAL A 597 -8.32 -17.45 1.79
CA VAL A 597 -8.82 -18.79 2.11
C VAL A 597 -10.09 -19.13 1.30
N PRO A 598 -11.19 -18.36 1.38
CA PRO A 598 -12.39 -18.68 0.62
C PRO A 598 -12.18 -18.58 -0.90
N VAL A 599 -11.35 -17.63 -1.37
CA VAL A 599 -11.05 -17.53 -2.80
C VAL A 599 -10.23 -18.73 -3.29
N PHE A 600 -9.28 -19.20 -2.48
CA PHE A 600 -8.55 -20.45 -2.78
C PHE A 600 -9.47 -21.66 -2.78
N GLN A 601 -10.39 -21.80 -1.79
CA GLN A 601 -11.39 -22.86 -1.75
C GLN A 601 -12.27 -22.85 -3.02
N LYS A 602 -12.79 -21.67 -3.39
CA LYS A 602 -13.57 -21.49 -4.63
C LYS A 602 -12.76 -21.94 -5.85
N THR A 603 -11.50 -21.55 -5.96
CA THR A 603 -10.65 -21.88 -7.11
C THR A 603 -10.39 -23.37 -7.19
N VAL A 604 -10.07 -24.02 -6.07
CA VAL A 604 -9.88 -25.48 -6.03
C VAL A 604 -11.16 -26.20 -6.41
N ASN A 605 -12.32 -25.83 -5.82
CA ASN A 605 -13.62 -26.45 -6.09
C ASN A 605 -14.06 -26.29 -7.57
N LEU A 606 -13.67 -25.18 -8.23
CA LEU A 606 -14.05 -24.90 -9.61
C LEU A 606 -13.15 -25.61 -10.63
N PHE A 607 -11.85 -25.68 -10.39
CA PHE A 607 -10.86 -26.14 -11.37
C PHE A 607 -10.29 -27.53 -11.06
N THR A 608 -10.69 -28.16 -9.95
CA THR A 608 -10.25 -29.52 -9.62
C THR A 608 -11.44 -30.39 -9.21
N PRO A 609 -11.30 -31.73 -9.25
CA PRO A 609 -12.34 -32.63 -8.76
C PRO A 609 -12.49 -32.65 -7.23
N TRP A 610 -11.66 -31.89 -6.51
CA TRP A 610 -11.63 -31.90 -5.05
C TRP A 610 -12.55 -30.81 -4.51
N PHE A 611 -13.42 -31.19 -3.57
CA PHE A 611 -14.21 -30.25 -2.80
C PHE A 611 -13.58 -30.06 -1.43
N ILE A 612 -13.10 -28.85 -1.15
CA ILE A 612 -12.41 -28.49 0.11
C ILE A 612 -13.23 -27.56 1.01
N GLY A 613 -14.55 -27.62 0.90
CA GLY A 613 -15.51 -26.84 1.68
C GLY A 613 -16.14 -25.70 0.90
N ALA A 614 -17.25 -25.18 1.42
CA ALA A 614 -17.92 -24.00 0.86
C ALA A 614 -17.14 -22.72 1.22
N PRO A 615 -16.89 -21.81 0.28
CA PRO A 615 -16.18 -20.56 0.56
C PRO A 615 -17.07 -19.59 1.36
N ASP A 616 -16.55 -19.12 2.50
CA ASP A 616 -17.14 -18.03 3.30
C ASP A 616 -16.41 -16.73 2.98
N TYR A 617 -17.04 -15.82 2.25
CA TYR A 617 -16.46 -14.54 1.83
C TYR A 617 -16.52 -13.44 2.90
N ASN A 618 -16.94 -13.76 4.12
CA ASN A 618 -16.91 -12.85 5.26
C ASN A 618 -15.94 -13.30 6.38
N PRO A 619 -14.67 -13.61 6.06
CA PRO A 619 -13.74 -14.03 7.08
C PRO A 619 -13.45 -12.87 8.05
N SER A 620 -13.24 -13.19 9.32
CA SER A 620 -12.76 -12.19 10.28
C SER A 620 -11.37 -11.68 9.89
N PRO A 621 -11.09 -10.37 10.04
CA PRO A 621 -9.77 -9.81 9.78
C PRO A 621 -8.72 -10.43 10.72
N TRP A 622 -7.47 -10.57 10.23
CA TRP A 622 -6.37 -11.09 11.06
C TRP A 622 -5.98 -10.16 12.20
N LEU A 623 -6.20 -8.84 12.03
CA LEU A 623 -5.98 -7.84 13.07
C LEU A 623 -7.17 -6.87 13.11
N GLU A 624 -7.55 -6.48 14.32
CA GLU A 624 -8.55 -5.43 14.53
C GLU A 624 -8.04 -4.06 14.08
N VAL A 625 -8.94 -3.23 13.57
CA VAL A 625 -8.61 -1.90 13.04
C VAL A 625 -7.83 -1.01 14.03
N PRO A 626 -8.16 -0.95 15.34
CA PRO A 626 -7.39 -0.14 16.30
C PRO A 626 -5.94 -0.58 16.44
N VAL A 627 -5.69 -1.91 16.46
CA VAL A 627 -4.34 -2.48 16.54
C VAL A 627 -3.54 -2.16 15.28
N LEU A 628 -4.18 -2.31 14.13
CA LEU A 628 -3.58 -1.99 12.83
C LEU A 628 -3.17 -0.53 12.74
N GLN A 629 -4.04 0.37 13.18
CA GLN A 629 -3.77 1.80 13.19
C GLN A 629 -2.66 2.19 14.17
N LEU A 630 -2.55 1.50 15.32
CA LEU A 630 -1.42 1.66 16.23
C LEU A 630 -0.12 1.23 15.55
N LEU A 631 -0.10 0.08 14.87
CA LEU A 631 1.07 -0.40 14.12
C LEU A 631 1.50 0.57 13.03
N GLN A 632 0.56 1.11 12.25
CA GLN A 632 0.85 2.12 11.23
C GLN A 632 1.51 3.36 11.84
N THR A 633 0.97 3.85 12.95
CA THR A 633 1.52 5.00 13.68
C THR A 633 2.94 4.71 14.17
N LEU A 634 3.17 3.55 14.80
CA LEU A 634 4.50 3.16 15.29
C LEU A 634 5.53 3.02 14.16
N VAL A 635 5.14 2.45 13.03
CA VAL A 635 5.99 2.32 11.83
C VAL A 635 6.41 3.70 11.32
N LEU A 636 5.49 4.67 11.23
CA LEU A 636 5.83 6.03 10.79
C LEU A 636 6.70 6.78 11.79
N LEU A 637 6.46 6.64 13.09
CA LEU A 637 7.30 7.26 14.13
C LEU A 637 8.71 6.65 14.14
N ALA A 638 8.83 5.35 13.99
CA ALA A 638 10.13 4.69 13.85
C ALA A 638 10.89 5.19 12.62
N ALA A 639 10.20 5.35 11.50
CA ALA A 639 10.80 5.89 10.28
C ALA A 639 11.18 7.37 10.40
N LEU A 640 10.38 8.18 11.08
CA LEU A 640 10.74 9.56 11.42
C LEU A 640 12.09 9.59 12.13
N LEU A 641 12.22 8.87 13.25
CA LEU A 641 13.45 8.79 14.03
C LEU A 641 14.62 8.31 13.18
N TYR A 642 14.38 7.31 12.34
CA TYR A 642 15.43 6.72 11.50
C TYR A 642 15.86 7.64 10.36
N SER A 643 14.92 8.34 9.71
CA SER A 643 15.22 9.34 8.67
C SER A 643 15.98 10.56 9.25
N LEU A 644 15.57 11.01 10.44
CA LEU A 644 16.29 12.06 11.18
C LEU A 644 17.74 11.61 11.52
N TYR A 645 17.89 10.37 12.01
CA TYR A 645 19.20 9.79 12.26
C TYR A 645 20.07 9.73 11.01
N ALA A 646 19.52 9.23 9.88
CA ALA A 646 20.24 9.17 8.61
C ALA A 646 20.66 10.57 8.12
N ALA A 647 19.75 11.55 8.16
CA ALA A 647 20.04 12.93 7.78
C ALA A 647 21.18 13.52 8.64
N CYS A 648 21.19 13.24 9.94
CA CYS A 648 22.24 13.69 10.83
C CYS A 648 23.59 13.01 10.54
N ARG A 649 23.60 11.70 10.29
CA ARG A 649 24.82 10.97 9.89
C ARG A 649 25.38 11.51 8.58
N LEU A 650 24.53 11.79 7.59
CA LEU A 650 24.93 12.44 6.33
C LEU A 650 25.49 13.83 6.56
N SER A 651 24.92 14.60 7.49
CA SER A 651 25.36 15.93 7.87
C SER A 651 26.75 15.90 8.50
N PHE A 652 27.01 14.97 9.43
CA PHE A 652 28.35 14.80 10.01
C PHE A 652 29.39 14.46 8.93
N ALA A 653 29.05 13.56 8.01
CA ALA A 653 29.93 13.21 6.89
C ALA A 653 30.15 14.37 5.92
N GLN A 654 29.20 15.34 5.84
CA GLN A 654 29.28 16.49 4.93
C GLN A 654 30.08 17.66 5.52
N TRP A 655 29.78 18.02 6.77
CA TRP A 655 30.32 19.25 7.39
C TRP A 655 31.28 18.99 8.53
N GLY A 656 31.50 17.75 8.96
CA GLY A 656 32.36 17.35 10.05
C GLY A 656 31.80 17.66 11.44
N ALA A 657 32.38 17.04 12.48
CA ALA A 657 31.87 17.16 13.84
C ALA A 657 32.16 18.54 14.46
N ARG A 658 33.28 19.18 14.12
CA ARG A 658 33.69 20.48 14.68
C ARG A 658 32.86 21.65 14.14
N THR A 659 32.33 21.53 12.94
CA THR A 659 31.52 22.56 12.25
C THR A 659 30.05 22.22 12.25
N PHE A 660 29.64 21.15 12.96
CA PHE A 660 28.27 20.77 13.04
C PHE A 660 27.43 21.89 13.68
N SER A 661 26.74 22.60 12.82
CA SER A 661 25.65 23.47 13.23
C SER A 661 24.36 22.90 12.66
N LEU A 662 23.26 23.02 13.37
CA LEU A 662 21.93 22.63 12.89
C LEU A 662 21.52 23.37 11.60
N ARG A 663 22.30 24.42 11.20
CA ARG A 663 22.01 25.22 10.00
C ARG A 663 22.00 24.41 8.71
N GLY A 664 22.92 23.42 8.59
CA GLY A 664 22.99 22.57 7.40
C GLY A 664 21.85 21.55 7.28
N PRO A 665 21.65 20.65 8.27
CA PRO A 665 20.64 19.61 8.21
C PRO A 665 19.20 20.09 8.45
N TRP A 666 19.01 21.23 9.15
CA TRP A 666 17.73 21.74 9.59
C TRP A 666 16.64 21.76 8.48
N PRO A 667 16.89 22.20 7.22
CA PRO A 667 15.84 22.20 6.21
C PRO A 667 15.33 20.79 5.87
N TYR A 668 16.23 19.79 5.89
CA TYR A 668 15.86 18.39 5.66
C TYR A 668 15.13 17.78 6.86
N LEU A 669 15.59 18.10 8.09
CA LEU A 669 14.94 17.62 9.32
C LEU A 669 13.51 18.14 9.43
N ALA A 670 13.31 19.43 9.14
CA ALA A 670 11.99 20.04 9.12
C ALA A 670 11.08 19.41 8.05
N LEU A 671 11.62 19.14 6.86
CA LEU A 671 10.84 18.54 5.78
C LEU A 671 10.46 17.08 6.09
N ILE A 672 11.37 16.28 6.65
CA ILE A 672 11.08 14.93 7.11
C ILE A 672 9.95 14.94 8.16
N LEU A 673 10.01 15.86 9.11
CA LEU A 673 8.95 16.02 10.11
C LEU A 673 7.62 16.40 9.47
N LEU A 674 7.58 17.41 8.59
CA LEU A 674 6.36 17.87 7.93
C LEU A 674 5.69 16.76 7.12
N ILE A 675 6.48 15.98 6.36
CA ILE A 675 5.97 14.85 5.59
C ILE A 675 5.40 13.78 6.53
N THR A 676 6.08 13.51 7.64
CA THR A 676 5.58 12.53 8.63
C THR A 676 4.26 12.99 9.25
N LEU A 677 4.16 14.28 9.64
CA LEU A 677 2.94 14.86 10.20
C LEU A 677 1.77 14.78 9.19
N ALA A 678 2.03 15.09 7.92
CA ALA A 678 1.03 14.97 6.86
C ALA A 678 0.54 13.51 6.70
N ASN A 679 1.44 12.53 6.75
CA ASN A 679 1.05 11.12 6.65
C ASN A 679 0.30 10.63 7.90
N LEU A 680 0.70 11.04 9.10
CA LEU A 680 -0.06 10.74 10.31
C LEU A 680 -1.45 11.34 10.26
N TYR A 681 -1.60 12.54 9.70
CA TYR A 681 -2.91 13.14 9.45
C TYR A 681 -3.74 12.29 8.49
N LEU A 682 -3.21 11.93 7.32
CA LEU A 682 -3.89 11.07 6.34
C LEU A 682 -4.33 9.73 6.93
N LEU A 683 -3.48 9.07 7.72
CA LEU A 683 -3.83 7.79 8.38
C LEU A 683 -4.96 7.91 9.43
N ASN A 684 -5.20 9.10 9.93
CA ASN A 684 -6.28 9.34 10.89
C ASN A 684 -7.59 9.77 10.22
N LEU A 685 -7.58 9.97 8.90
CA LEU A 685 -8.80 10.18 8.14
C LEU A 685 -9.54 8.84 7.92
N PRO A 686 -10.86 8.88 7.73
CA PRO A 686 -11.61 7.69 7.35
C PRO A 686 -11.12 7.16 6.00
N MET A 687 -10.88 5.86 5.93
CA MET A 687 -10.42 5.18 4.72
C MET A 687 -11.57 4.49 4.01
N GLY A 688 -11.61 4.59 2.68
CA GLY A 688 -12.41 3.75 1.80
C GLY A 688 -11.74 2.38 1.61
N GLY A 689 -12.53 1.32 1.43
CA GLY A 689 -12.00 -0.01 1.07
C GLY A 689 -11.49 -0.04 -0.37
N ARG A 690 -10.56 -0.96 -0.67
CA ARG A 690 -10.01 -1.15 -2.03
C ARG A 690 -11.06 -1.68 -3.02
N HIS A 691 -12.10 -2.33 -2.49
CA HIS A 691 -13.18 -2.98 -3.23
C HIS A 691 -14.51 -2.22 -3.15
N GLY A 692 -14.47 -0.95 -2.70
CA GLY A 692 -15.61 -0.06 -2.68
C GLY A 692 -15.64 0.87 -3.89
#